data_a3fe0a281e84aa3c2d9bb2449cd28273
#
_entry.id   a3fe0a281e84aa3c2d9bb2449cd28273
#
_cell.length_a   1.000
_cell.length_b   1.000
_cell.length_c   1.000
_cell.angle_alpha   90.00
_cell.angle_beta   90.00
_cell.angle_gamma   90.00
#
_symmetry.space_group_name_H-M   'P 1'
#
loop_
_entity.id
_entity.type
_entity.pdbx_description
1 polymer ?
#
loop_
_entity_poly.entity_id
_entity_poly.type
_entity_poly.pdbx_seq_one_letter_code
_entity_poly.pdbx_strand_id
1 'polypeptide(L)'
;MKTVDNPVTEKHSDSLDSFWTQTPEVISTTLHCGLEGLSSSDAEHRLAQYGPNSDAETKTDGLWRAIFRRLLEPLSLILLAAGIVSVVTGDAIGGSIIVAILALSIGLDTVQEGHAVRTADILRRSVALKAEVKRDGAFHQIEVEKVVPGDILRIRAGDIIPADALILQSAACTAGEAALTGEPYPVEKRPGVVTAMTPGEASNTLFRGAVAQTGEAIALAVNTGRATVFGAAASALAQAQVPSLFQRDLREFGLVIARLTLGLVVIVLATRVLLGRPVLDSLLFAVALAVGLTPELLPMITTVTLSRGAMRMASRKVIVKRLASIHDLGAMTVLCTDKTGTLTSAEITLARSLDPFGADDPRAARLGAIAADLGGDRGSLDAALLRGSLGAAEGWTLVGRHAFDFTRRLGSVLATGPEGQLLIVKGAPEAVLALCTKQRRGKEILAIDGKERTEAMDRIKALAQDGLRAVAVASRPWPTKAHEVETADESELAFEGICAFADPPKPTAAAAIARLASAGVRLKILSGDDPIVVKRLAGLVGLNAEKSLSGSDIAKLNDEALAVQVQAVDAYGRLAPDQKSRIVKALQSKGAVVGFLGDGINDAPGLKAADIGLSVEGATGVAQAAADMILLASDLEVVADGVEEGRRTFANILKYVRMGASSNFGNMLSMAVASIALPFLPMLPTQILLNNLLYDLSELGIPFDGVRAEATARPQVWDMNGLIRFAAIMGPLSSLFDFLTFGVLVFVFNASPAEFRTTWFLESMATQILVIFIIRTNGRPWQDFPRPALAASSLVALIVAMVLPFTSIGGWFGFEAPPLAMLVGTGIIVIIYLVSAELLKPLAITRLTR
;
A
#
# COMPACT_ATOMS: atom_id res chain seq x y z
N MET A 1 -18.30 41.29 6.13
CA MET A 1 -17.54 40.12 6.52
C MET A 1 -16.88 40.42 7.86
N LYS A 2 -17.50 39.98 8.96
CA LYS A 2 -16.98 40.22 10.31
C LYS A 2 -16.29 38.91 10.73
N THR A 3 -14.99 38.98 10.93
CA THR A 3 -14.20 37.95 11.64
C THR A 3 -14.69 37.94 13.08
N VAL A 4 -15.22 36.83 13.50
CA VAL A 4 -15.50 36.57 14.91
C VAL A 4 -14.20 36.08 15.52
N ASP A 5 -13.48 37.02 16.18
CA ASP A 5 -12.38 36.68 17.04
C ASP A 5 -12.93 35.89 18.26
N ASN A 6 -12.43 34.69 18.43
CA ASN A 6 -12.74 33.81 19.53
C ASN A 6 -11.62 33.97 20.59
N PRO A 7 -11.84 34.74 21.69
CA PRO A 7 -10.77 35.14 22.60
C PRO A 7 -10.32 34.04 23.60
N VAL A 8 -10.79 32.79 23.43
CA VAL A 8 -10.48 31.70 24.38
C VAL A 8 -9.28 30.87 23.95
N THR A 9 -8.88 30.95 22.67
CA THR A 9 -7.79 30.13 22.13
C THR A 9 -6.37 30.69 22.31
N GLU A 10 -6.21 31.99 22.54
CA GLU A 10 -4.88 32.59 22.65
C GLU A 10 -4.21 32.48 24.03
N LYS A 11 -4.96 32.29 25.13
CA LYS A 11 -4.38 32.17 26.45
C LYS A 11 -3.95 30.77 26.90
N HIS A 12 -4.33 29.72 26.16
CA HIS A 12 -3.94 28.33 26.49
C HIS A 12 -2.69 27.85 25.72
N SER A 13 -2.25 28.50 24.63
CA SER A 13 -1.13 28.06 23.82
C SER A 13 0.21 28.25 24.50
N ASP A 14 0.45 29.43 25.10
CA ASP A 14 1.77 29.78 25.65
C ASP A 14 2.20 28.95 26.89
N SER A 15 1.26 28.33 27.63
CA SER A 15 1.59 27.54 28.81
C SER A 15 1.92 26.07 28.53
N LEU A 16 1.59 25.56 27.34
CA LEU A 16 1.80 24.16 26.98
C LEU A 16 2.95 23.96 25.97
N ASP A 17 3.54 25.05 25.46
CA ASP A 17 4.64 24.98 24.47
C ASP A 17 5.92 24.38 25.04
N SER A 18 6.11 24.39 26.35
CA SER A 18 7.26 23.81 27.05
C SER A 18 6.80 22.92 28.22
N PHE A 19 5.77 22.11 28.00
CA PHE A 19 5.15 21.30 29.06
C PHE A 19 6.10 20.33 29.76
N TRP A 20 7.22 19.94 29.14
CA TRP A 20 8.24 19.07 29.73
C TRP A 20 9.01 19.72 30.90
N THR A 21 8.92 21.04 31.07
CA THR A 21 9.52 21.75 32.20
C THR A 21 8.62 21.78 33.45
N GLN A 22 7.40 21.25 33.35
CA GLN A 22 6.40 21.25 34.40
C GLN A 22 6.23 19.83 35.00
N THR A 23 5.67 19.79 36.23
CA THR A 23 5.35 18.49 36.86
C THR A 23 4.06 17.90 36.29
N PRO A 24 3.87 16.57 36.38
CA PRO A 24 2.63 15.93 35.96
C PRO A 24 1.38 16.49 36.62
N GLU A 25 1.48 16.89 37.87
CA GLU A 25 0.34 17.47 38.68
C GLU A 25 -0.07 18.83 38.10
N VAL A 26 0.89 19.67 37.71
CA VAL A 26 0.60 20.98 37.13
C VAL A 26 -0.07 20.80 35.76
N ILE A 27 0.47 19.91 34.92
CA ILE A 27 -0.12 19.62 33.59
C ILE A 27 -1.52 19.03 33.75
N SER A 28 -1.71 18.07 34.67
CA SER A 28 -3.04 17.46 34.90
C SER A 28 -4.07 18.48 35.35
N THR A 29 -3.64 19.44 36.19
CA THR A 29 -4.51 20.55 36.62
C THR A 29 -4.85 21.49 35.47
N THR A 30 -3.87 21.83 34.62
CA THR A 30 -4.06 22.69 33.46
C THR A 30 -4.99 22.04 32.42
N LEU A 31 -4.86 20.71 32.22
CA LEU A 31 -5.73 19.95 31.34
C LEU A 31 -7.06 19.54 31.98
N HIS A 32 -7.31 19.90 33.25
CA HIS A 32 -8.48 19.46 34.00
C HIS A 32 -8.72 17.95 33.93
N CYS A 33 -7.66 17.13 34.13
CA CYS A 33 -7.73 15.67 34.09
C CYS A 33 -7.07 15.05 35.32
N GLY A 34 -7.47 13.80 35.64
CA GLY A 34 -6.80 13.00 36.68
C GLY A 34 -5.64 12.20 36.10
N LEU A 35 -4.65 11.82 36.94
CA LEU A 35 -3.57 10.92 36.56
C LEU A 35 -4.01 9.44 36.51
N GLU A 36 -5.27 9.14 36.83
CA GLU A 36 -5.86 7.80 36.73
C GLU A 36 -6.56 7.52 35.39
N GLY A 37 -6.55 8.50 34.47
CA GLY A 37 -7.20 8.42 33.17
C GLY A 37 -8.54 9.14 33.09
N LEU A 38 -9.02 9.38 31.88
CA LEU A 38 -10.30 10.04 31.61
C LEU A 38 -11.47 9.05 31.71
N SER A 39 -12.68 9.56 31.89
CA SER A 39 -13.88 8.80 31.59
C SER A 39 -14.12 8.76 30.05
N SER A 40 -14.80 7.73 29.55
CA SER A 40 -15.16 7.65 28.12
C SER A 40 -15.99 8.85 27.67
N SER A 41 -16.88 9.37 28.51
CA SER A 41 -17.71 10.56 28.23
C SER A 41 -16.87 11.84 28.12
N ASP A 42 -15.89 12.03 29.02
CA ASP A 42 -14.99 13.18 28.97
C ASP A 42 -14.11 13.14 27.75
N ALA A 43 -13.64 11.94 27.36
CA ALA A 43 -12.84 11.75 26.16
C ALA A 43 -13.64 12.07 24.87
N GLU A 44 -14.92 11.71 24.80
CA GLU A 44 -15.80 12.08 23.67
C GLU A 44 -16.03 13.60 23.61
N HIS A 45 -16.26 14.23 24.75
CA HIS A 45 -16.43 15.68 24.82
C HIS A 45 -15.14 16.41 24.38
N ARG A 46 -13.97 15.92 24.80
CA ARG A 46 -12.66 16.46 24.39
C ARG A 46 -12.39 16.21 22.91
N LEU A 47 -12.79 15.07 22.39
CA LEU A 47 -12.66 14.78 20.95
C LEU A 47 -13.49 15.77 20.10
N ALA A 48 -14.67 16.14 20.58
CA ALA A 48 -15.49 17.17 19.94
C ALA A 48 -14.87 18.58 20.05
N GLN A 49 -14.18 18.88 21.16
CA GLN A 49 -13.55 20.17 21.41
C GLN A 49 -12.21 20.34 20.69
N TYR A 50 -11.30 19.37 20.77
CA TYR A 50 -9.94 19.44 20.22
C TYR A 50 -9.86 18.90 18.79
N GLY A 51 -10.88 18.16 18.33
CA GLY A 51 -10.88 17.47 17.06
C GLY A 51 -10.09 16.15 17.07
N PRO A 52 -10.09 15.41 15.95
CA PRO A 52 -9.37 14.16 15.84
C PRO A 52 -7.84 14.39 15.88
N ASN A 53 -7.12 13.44 16.47
CA ASN A 53 -5.66 13.43 16.50
C ASN A 53 -5.08 13.06 15.11
N SER A 54 -5.22 14.00 14.17
CA SER A 54 -4.85 13.85 12.76
C SER A 54 -4.21 15.14 12.24
N ASP A 55 -3.24 15.03 11.35
CA ASP A 55 -2.62 16.18 10.68
C ASP A 55 -3.47 16.72 9.53
N ALA A 56 -4.32 15.88 8.97
CA ALA A 56 -5.22 16.25 7.89
C ALA A 56 -6.54 16.80 8.45
N GLU A 57 -6.96 17.95 7.98
CA GLU A 57 -8.39 18.28 8.03
C GLU A 57 -9.10 17.28 7.12
N THR A 58 -9.65 16.21 7.68
CA THR A 58 -10.64 15.37 7.01
C THR A 58 -11.95 16.14 6.89
N LYS A 59 -11.94 17.28 6.18
CA LYS A 59 -13.17 17.84 5.64
C LYS A 59 -13.56 16.90 4.51
N THR A 60 -14.48 15.99 4.78
CA THR A 60 -15.27 15.38 3.70
C THR A 60 -15.88 16.55 2.95
N ASP A 61 -15.40 16.81 1.74
CA ASP A 61 -15.96 17.86 0.90
C ASP A 61 -17.46 17.57 0.81
N GLY A 62 -18.26 18.49 1.33
CA GLY A 62 -19.71 18.37 1.21
C GLY A 62 -20.09 18.29 -0.27
N LEU A 63 -21.15 17.57 -0.61
CA LEU A 63 -21.61 17.33 -1.96
C LEU A 63 -21.57 18.62 -2.84
N TRP A 64 -22.01 19.73 -2.29
CA TRP A 64 -22.02 21.03 -2.98
C TRP A 64 -20.63 21.57 -3.29
N ARG A 65 -19.66 21.34 -2.39
CA ARG A 65 -18.27 21.78 -2.61
C ARG A 65 -17.59 20.91 -3.67
N ALA A 66 -17.88 19.61 -3.70
CA ALA A 66 -17.40 18.70 -4.73
C ALA A 66 -17.95 19.08 -6.12
N ILE A 67 -19.25 19.36 -6.23
CA ILE A 67 -19.90 19.85 -7.46
C ILE A 67 -19.28 21.17 -7.90
N PHE A 68 -19.12 22.14 -6.98
CA PHE A 68 -18.58 23.45 -7.31
C PHE A 68 -17.12 23.38 -7.77
N ARG A 69 -16.30 22.52 -7.15
CA ARG A 69 -14.92 22.28 -7.58
C ARG A 69 -14.87 21.75 -9.02
N ARG A 70 -15.74 20.79 -9.37
CA ARG A 70 -15.82 20.24 -10.73
C ARG A 70 -16.34 21.25 -11.75
N LEU A 71 -17.28 22.08 -11.35
CA LEU A 71 -17.77 23.18 -12.21
C LEU A 71 -16.63 24.17 -12.51
N LEU A 72 -15.66 24.35 -11.60
CA LEU A 72 -14.50 25.23 -11.81
C LEU A 72 -13.36 24.54 -12.58
N GLU A 73 -13.48 23.28 -12.97
CA GLU A 73 -12.51 22.64 -13.84
C GLU A 73 -12.48 23.33 -15.22
N PRO A 74 -11.30 23.45 -15.84
CA PRO A 74 -11.16 24.23 -17.08
C PRO A 74 -12.14 23.81 -18.17
N LEU A 75 -12.38 22.51 -18.32
CA LEU A 75 -13.27 21.96 -19.35
C LEU A 75 -14.72 22.29 -19.07
N SER A 76 -15.16 22.14 -17.82
CA SER A 76 -16.53 22.51 -17.39
C SER A 76 -16.80 24.01 -17.56
N LEU A 77 -15.81 24.85 -17.27
CA LEU A 77 -15.91 26.31 -17.49
C LEU A 77 -16.01 26.65 -18.97
N ILE A 78 -15.27 25.99 -19.84
CA ILE A 78 -15.33 26.19 -21.29
C ILE A 78 -16.72 25.77 -21.82
N LEU A 79 -17.25 24.62 -21.37
CA LEU A 79 -18.60 24.17 -21.75
C LEU A 79 -19.68 25.11 -21.23
N LEU A 80 -19.58 25.58 -20.00
CA LEU A 80 -20.51 26.55 -19.44
C LEU A 80 -20.48 27.86 -20.23
N ALA A 81 -19.30 28.36 -20.58
CA ALA A 81 -19.14 29.53 -21.42
C ALA A 81 -19.73 29.31 -22.82
N ALA A 82 -19.51 28.16 -23.44
CA ALA A 82 -20.09 27.79 -24.73
C ALA A 82 -21.64 27.76 -24.68
N GLY A 83 -22.20 27.18 -23.61
CA GLY A 83 -23.66 27.19 -23.38
C GLY A 83 -24.22 28.60 -23.22
N ILE A 84 -23.56 29.47 -22.46
CA ILE A 84 -23.97 30.87 -22.30
C ILE A 84 -23.89 31.61 -23.65
N VAL A 85 -22.80 31.42 -24.40
CA VAL A 85 -22.66 32.03 -25.73
C VAL A 85 -23.76 31.58 -26.68
N SER A 86 -24.08 30.26 -26.69
CA SER A 86 -25.17 29.70 -27.50
C SER A 86 -26.52 30.38 -27.18
N VAL A 87 -26.84 30.53 -25.88
CA VAL A 87 -28.08 31.25 -25.47
C VAL A 87 -28.08 32.71 -25.92
N VAL A 88 -26.99 33.44 -25.76
CA VAL A 88 -26.87 34.87 -26.13
C VAL A 88 -26.95 35.07 -27.62
N THR A 89 -26.48 34.10 -28.41
CA THR A 89 -26.56 34.16 -29.90
C THR A 89 -27.91 33.71 -30.45
N GLY A 90 -28.88 33.37 -29.60
CA GLY A 90 -30.27 33.07 -29.99
C GLY A 90 -30.58 31.56 -30.04
N ASP A 91 -29.61 30.68 -29.81
CA ASP A 91 -29.84 29.23 -29.69
C ASP A 91 -30.08 28.84 -28.25
N ALA A 92 -31.17 29.22 -27.66
CA ALA A 92 -31.54 28.94 -26.30
C ALA A 92 -31.69 27.42 -26.01
N ILE A 93 -32.17 26.66 -27.03
CA ILE A 93 -32.32 25.20 -26.89
C ILE A 93 -30.95 24.52 -26.82
N GLY A 94 -30.05 24.82 -27.75
CA GLY A 94 -28.70 24.27 -27.77
C GLY A 94 -27.93 24.60 -26.52
N GLY A 95 -27.98 25.85 -26.05
CA GLY A 95 -27.35 26.27 -24.82
C GLY A 95 -27.90 25.56 -23.57
N SER A 96 -29.22 25.36 -23.49
CA SER A 96 -29.84 24.61 -22.39
C SER A 96 -29.43 23.13 -22.39
N ILE A 97 -29.30 22.51 -23.54
CA ILE A 97 -28.84 21.14 -23.72
C ILE A 97 -27.40 21.00 -23.24
N ILE A 98 -26.50 21.91 -23.62
CA ILE A 98 -25.08 21.90 -23.15
C ILE A 98 -25.02 21.96 -21.62
N VAL A 99 -25.77 22.86 -21.00
CA VAL A 99 -25.82 22.97 -19.53
C VAL A 99 -26.42 21.71 -18.89
N ALA A 100 -27.46 21.13 -19.48
CA ALA A 100 -28.07 19.90 -18.97
C ALA A 100 -27.11 18.69 -19.05
N ILE A 101 -26.39 18.53 -20.15
CA ILE A 101 -25.36 17.46 -20.30
C ILE A 101 -24.25 17.67 -19.28
N LEU A 102 -23.73 18.89 -19.13
CA LEU A 102 -22.72 19.24 -18.14
C LEU A 102 -23.18 18.90 -16.71
N ALA A 103 -24.41 19.28 -16.35
CA ALA A 103 -24.97 18.97 -15.03
C ALA A 103 -25.11 17.47 -14.79
N LEU A 104 -25.53 16.72 -15.83
CA LEU A 104 -25.65 15.26 -15.74
C LEU A 104 -24.28 14.58 -15.59
N SER A 105 -23.28 14.99 -16.37
CA SER A 105 -21.90 14.48 -16.25
C SER A 105 -21.33 14.74 -14.87
N ILE A 106 -21.37 15.98 -14.37
CA ILE A 106 -20.89 16.34 -13.04
C ILE A 106 -21.63 15.55 -11.94
N GLY A 107 -22.95 15.38 -12.09
CA GLY A 107 -23.77 14.63 -11.15
C GLY A 107 -23.39 13.17 -11.10
N LEU A 108 -23.25 12.53 -12.25
CA LEU A 108 -22.86 11.12 -12.38
C LEU A 108 -21.49 10.84 -11.75
N ASP A 109 -20.52 11.66 -12.11
CA ASP A 109 -19.17 11.59 -11.59
C ASP A 109 -19.10 11.74 -10.07
N THR A 110 -19.81 12.76 -9.55
CA THR A 110 -19.80 13.05 -8.11
C THR A 110 -20.42 11.91 -7.30
N VAL A 111 -21.51 11.32 -7.80
CA VAL A 111 -22.17 10.19 -7.13
C VAL A 111 -21.26 8.95 -7.14
N GLN A 112 -20.70 8.61 -8.30
CA GLN A 112 -19.88 7.38 -8.42
C GLN A 112 -18.56 7.47 -7.67
N GLU A 113 -17.84 8.60 -7.79
CA GLU A 113 -16.62 8.82 -7.02
C GLU A 113 -16.90 8.82 -5.50
N GLY A 114 -17.99 9.47 -5.07
CA GLY A 114 -18.38 9.50 -3.67
C GLY A 114 -18.63 8.10 -3.09
N HIS A 115 -19.26 7.19 -3.84
CA HIS A 115 -19.43 5.80 -3.43
C HIS A 115 -18.10 5.03 -3.35
N ALA A 116 -17.23 5.22 -4.35
CA ALA A 116 -15.93 4.55 -4.40
C ALA A 116 -15.02 4.98 -3.25
N VAL A 117 -14.93 6.29 -2.96
CA VAL A 117 -14.11 6.84 -1.87
C VAL A 117 -14.62 6.38 -0.51
N ARG A 118 -15.93 6.45 -0.24
CA ARG A 118 -16.50 5.96 1.03
C ARG A 118 -16.18 4.51 1.31
N THR A 119 -16.26 3.65 0.29
CA THR A 119 -15.96 2.23 0.44
C THR A 119 -14.47 2.00 0.77
N ALA A 120 -13.58 2.74 0.12
CA ALA A 120 -12.15 2.68 0.40
C ALA A 120 -11.82 3.18 1.82
N ASP A 121 -12.50 4.23 2.30
CA ASP A 121 -12.31 4.77 3.65
C ASP A 121 -12.76 3.79 4.73
N ILE A 122 -13.85 3.06 4.53
CA ILE A 122 -14.30 2.01 5.47
C ILE A 122 -13.22 0.92 5.61
N LEU A 123 -12.65 0.46 4.50
CA LEU A 123 -11.57 -0.53 4.52
C LEU A 123 -10.31 0.01 5.21
N ARG A 124 -9.92 1.25 4.92
CA ARG A 124 -8.77 1.89 5.53
C ARG A 124 -8.90 2.02 7.06
N ARG A 125 -10.08 2.35 7.55
CA ARG A 125 -10.36 2.45 9.00
C ARG A 125 -10.29 1.09 9.70
N SER A 126 -10.53 -0.02 9.02
CA SER A 126 -10.45 -1.34 9.63
C SER A 126 -9.04 -1.74 10.08
N VAL A 127 -8.00 -1.10 9.55
CA VAL A 127 -6.58 -1.29 9.89
C VAL A 127 -5.93 0.00 10.40
N ALA A 128 -6.71 0.90 11.00
CA ALA A 128 -6.18 2.11 11.61
C ALA A 128 -5.21 1.77 12.74
N LEU A 129 -4.16 2.58 12.87
CA LEU A 129 -3.22 2.45 13.99
C LEU A 129 -3.97 2.60 15.31
N LYS A 130 -3.64 1.74 16.27
CA LYS A 130 -4.24 1.73 17.60
C LYS A 130 -3.25 2.24 18.64
N ALA A 131 -3.77 2.88 19.66
CA ALA A 131 -3.06 3.29 20.87
C ALA A 131 -3.70 2.64 22.08
N GLU A 132 -2.91 2.25 23.07
CA GLU A 132 -3.42 1.74 24.34
C GLU A 132 -3.56 2.88 25.32
N VAL A 133 -4.79 3.17 25.72
CA VAL A 133 -5.15 4.27 26.64
C VAL A 133 -5.86 3.77 27.86
N LYS A 134 -5.64 4.42 29.01
CA LYS A 134 -6.36 4.14 30.25
C LYS A 134 -7.58 5.05 30.34
N ARG A 135 -8.77 4.48 30.19
CA ARG A 135 -10.07 5.14 30.39
C ARG A 135 -10.94 4.30 31.30
N ASP A 136 -11.79 4.93 32.09
CA ASP A 136 -12.66 4.25 33.04
C ASP A 136 -11.92 3.26 33.96
N GLY A 137 -10.67 3.60 34.34
CA GLY A 137 -9.82 2.79 35.22
C GLY A 137 -9.10 1.59 34.56
N ALA A 138 -9.36 1.27 33.28
CA ALA A 138 -8.76 0.15 32.55
C ALA A 138 -8.06 0.58 31.27
N PHE A 139 -7.07 -0.22 30.83
CA PHE A 139 -6.42 0.01 29.53
C PHE A 139 -7.23 -0.59 28.39
N HIS A 140 -7.51 0.23 27.37
CA HIS A 140 -8.24 -0.14 26.16
C HIS A 140 -7.45 0.25 24.91
N GLN A 141 -7.56 -0.55 23.86
CA GLN A 141 -7.05 -0.19 22.55
C GLN A 141 -8.07 0.65 21.79
N ILE A 142 -7.69 1.87 21.42
CA ILE A 142 -8.49 2.79 20.60
C ILE A 142 -7.72 3.18 19.34
N GLU A 143 -8.43 3.68 18.32
CA GLU A 143 -7.79 4.28 17.15
C GLU A 143 -6.98 5.52 17.57
N VAL A 144 -5.77 5.69 17.04
CA VAL A 144 -4.89 6.83 17.33
C VAL A 144 -5.61 8.16 17.10
N GLU A 145 -6.51 8.24 16.11
CA GLU A 145 -7.29 9.44 15.82
C GLU A 145 -8.23 9.86 16.96
N LYS A 146 -8.55 8.93 17.88
CA LYS A 146 -9.44 9.17 19.04
C LYS A 146 -8.68 9.51 20.33
N VAL A 147 -7.35 9.59 20.28
CA VAL A 147 -6.54 10.04 21.42
C VAL A 147 -6.73 11.53 21.60
N VAL A 148 -6.98 11.95 22.86
CA VAL A 148 -7.24 13.35 23.25
C VAL A 148 -6.27 13.82 24.33
N PRO A 149 -6.05 15.13 24.48
CA PRO A 149 -5.29 15.66 25.61
C PRO A 149 -5.90 15.23 26.94
N GLY A 150 -5.07 14.70 27.85
CA GLY A 150 -5.48 14.13 29.13
C GLY A 150 -5.62 12.60 29.15
N ASP A 151 -5.52 11.90 28.03
CA ASP A 151 -5.43 10.44 28.00
C ASP A 151 -4.12 9.95 28.65
N ILE A 152 -4.19 8.86 29.40
CA ILE A 152 -3.01 8.15 29.87
C ILE A 152 -2.67 7.06 28.87
N LEU A 153 -1.51 7.18 28.25
CA LEU A 153 -1.01 6.28 27.21
C LEU A 153 -0.12 5.21 27.81
N ARG A 154 -0.21 3.98 27.31
CA ARG A 154 0.79 2.95 27.50
C ARG A 154 1.51 2.73 26.18
N ILE A 155 2.82 2.93 26.19
CA ILE A 155 3.68 2.83 25.01
C ILE A 155 4.67 1.69 25.22
N ARG A 156 4.76 0.78 24.28
CA ARG A 156 5.70 -0.36 24.30
C ARG A 156 6.66 -0.30 23.13
N ALA A 157 7.74 -1.07 23.22
CA ALA A 157 8.68 -1.22 22.12
C ALA A 157 7.96 -1.63 20.82
N GLY A 158 8.19 -0.88 19.74
CA GLY A 158 7.54 -1.05 18.44
C GLY A 158 6.36 -0.14 18.19
N ASP A 159 5.85 0.57 19.21
CA ASP A 159 4.76 1.52 19.03
C ASP A 159 5.24 2.85 18.45
N ILE A 160 4.40 3.42 17.58
CA ILE A 160 4.51 4.84 17.24
C ILE A 160 3.83 5.63 18.34
N ILE A 161 4.53 6.62 18.87
CA ILE A 161 4.01 7.52 19.88
C ILE A 161 2.85 8.33 19.27
N PRO A 162 1.62 8.20 19.81
CA PRO A 162 0.42 8.76 19.17
C PRO A 162 0.22 10.25 19.40
N ALA A 163 0.82 10.82 20.45
CA ALA A 163 0.64 12.20 20.89
C ALA A 163 1.92 12.71 21.60
N ASP A 164 2.08 14.02 21.75
CA ASP A 164 3.11 14.54 22.64
C ASP A 164 2.65 14.30 24.08
N ALA A 165 3.46 13.56 24.84
CA ALA A 165 3.06 13.06 26.14
C ALA A 165 4.19 13.19 27.18
N LEU A 166 3.82 13.55 28.42
CA LEU A 166 4.72 13.63 29.58
C LEU A 166 4.81 12.26 30.25
N ILE A 167 6.01 11.75 30.48
CA ILE A 167 6.23 10.42 31.06
C ILE A 167 5.90 10.44 32.56
N LEU A 168 5.02 9.55 32.97
CA LEU A 168 4.67 9.29 34.36
C LEU A 168 5.50 8.15 34.95
N GLN A 169 5.69 7.07 34.17
CA GLN A 169 6.47 5.89 34.55
C GLN A 169 7.21 5.36 33.33
N SER A 170 8.40 4.81 33.54
CA SER A 170 9.19 4.23 32.47
C SER A 170 10.01 3.03 32.98
N ALA A 171 10.06 1.96 32.18
CA ALA A 171 10.89 0.81 32.40
C ALA A 171 11.80 0.59 31.17
N ALA A 172 13.04 1.05 31.25
CA ALA A 172 14.06 0.94 30.19
C ALA A 172 13.56 1.43 28.78
N CYS A 173 12.74 2.46 28.76
CA CYS A 173 12.17 2.98 27.53
C CYS A 173 13.18 3.85 26.79
N THR A 174 13.38 3.55 25.50
CA THR A 174 14.12 4.43 24.58
C THR A 174 13.24 4.79 23.39
N ALA A 175 13.36 6.01 22.90
CA ALA A 175 12.62 6.50 21.74
C ALA A 175 13.56 6.96 20.63
N GLY A 176 13.27 6.56 19.39
CA GLY A 176 13.96 7.04 18.20
C GLY A 176 13.32 8.35 17.74
N GLU A 177 14.03 9.46 17.91
CA GLU A 177 13.56 10.81 17.63
C GLU A 177 14.29 11.47 16.45
N ALA A 178 14.86 10.66 15.56
CA ALA A 178 15.63 11.12 14.41
C ALA A 178 14.87 12.13 13.52
N ALA A 179 13.55 12.00 13.45
CA ALA A 179 12.69 12.92 12.70
C ALA A 179 12.59 14.32 13.32
N LEU A 180 12.82 14.43 14.64
CA LEU A 180 12.78 15.67 15.40
C LEU A 180 14.17 16.29 15.59
N THR A 181 15.15 15.46 15.95
CA THR A 181 16.49 15.89 16.36
C THR A 181 17.52 15.80 15.23
N GLY A 182 17.24 15.01 14.18
CA GLY A 182 18.21 14.63 13.16
C GLY A 182 19.22 13.56 13.62
N GLU A 183 19.24 13.22 14.91
CA GLU A 183 20.19 12.28 15.49
C GLU A 183 19.65 10.85 15.36
N PRO A 184 20.41 9.89 14.80
CA PRO A 184 19.94 8.53 14.56
C PRO A 184 19.90 7.66 15.81
N TYR A 185 20.46 8.10 16.93
CA TYR A 185 20.56 7.30 18.16
C TYR A 185 19.30 7.41 19.01
N PRO A 186 18.84 6.30 19.61
CA PRO A 186 17.70 6.33 20.54
C PRO A 186 18.02 7.15 21.78
N VAL A 187 17.06 7.94 22.21
CA VAL A 187 17.13 8.72 23.45
C VAL A 187 16.47 7.96 24.57
N GLU A 188 17.15 7.81 25.72
CA GLU A 188 16.55 7.21 26.90
C GLU A 188 15.51 8.15 27.52
N LYS A 189 14.35 7.58 27.85
CA LYS A 189 13.18 8.31 28.33
C LYS A 189 12.87 7.94 29.77
N ARG A 190 12.87 8.96 30.65
CA ARG A 190 12.69 8.80 32.12
C ARG A 190 11.70 9.82 32.64
N PRO A 191 10.90 9.46 33.68
CA PRO A 191 10.07 10.44 34.36
C PRO A 191 10.90 11.49 35.11
N GLY A 192 10.34 12.65 35.33
CA GLY A 192 10.96 13.75 36.09
C GLY A 192 10.73 15.10 35.44
N VAL A 193 11.24 16.15 36.05
CA VAL A 193 11.20 17.51 35.51
C VAL A 193 12.57 17.83 34.88
N VAL A 194 12.57 18.34 33.67
CA VAL A 194 13.81 18.73 32.97
C VAL A 194 13.80 20.22 32.66
N THR A 195 14.98 20.83 32.62
CA THR A 195 15.16 22.24 32.26
C THR A 195 15.54 22.42 30.79
N ALA A 196 15.10 21.48 29.94
CA ALA A 196 15.41 21.48 28.52
C ALA A 196 14.77 22.69 27.81
N MET A 197 15.57 23.39 26.99
CA MET A 197 15.08 24.54 26.22
C MET A 197 14.49 24.12 24.87
N THR A 198 14.84 22.93 24.40
CA THR A 198 14.37 22.39 23.12
C THR A 198 13.70 21.03 23.30
N PRO A 199 12.72 20.65 22.44
CA PRO A 199 12.06 19.34 22.51
C PRO A 199 13.04 18.16 22.45
N GLY A 200 14.11 18.25 21.64
CA GLY A 200 15.07 17.16 21.48
C GLY A 200 15.91 16.85 22.73
N GLU A 201 15.98 17.78 23.70
CA GLU A 201 16.68 17.60 24.96
C GLU A 201 15.75 17.07 26.09
N ALA A 202 14.44 16.99 25.83
CA ALA A 202 13.45 16.60 26.84
C ALA A 202 13.41 15.08 27.02
N SER A 203 14.16 14.58 28.02
CA SER A 203 14.21 13.14 28.35
C SER A 203 12.95 12.62 29.03
N ASN A 204 12.08 13.50 29.54
CA ASN A 204 10.84 13.15 30.23
C ASN A 204 9.58 13.20 29.34
N THR A 205 9.77 13.35 28.03
CA THR A 205 8.67 13.51 27.07
C THR A 205 8.79 12.53 25.91
N LEU A 206 7.66 12.02 25.49
CA LEU A 206 7.49 11.25 24.27
C LEU A 206 6.85 12.15 23.22
N PHE A 207 7.44 12.25 22.03
CA PHE A 207 6.94 13.10 20.96
C PHE A 207 6.19 12.30 19.91
N ARG A 208 5.07 12.82 19.42
CA ARG A 208 4.25 12.19 18.37
C ARG A 208 5.09 11.85 17.14
N GLY A 209 4.87 10.64 16.60
CA GLY A 209 5.56 10.16 15.40
C GLY A 209 6.94 9.57 15.67
N ALA A 210 7.53 9.75 16.85
CA ALA A 210 8.71 9.03 17.28
C ALA A 210 8.35 7.55 17.57
N VAL A 211 9.35 6.71 17.61
CA VAL A 211 9.20 5.25 17.77
C VAL A 211 9.78 4.81 19.08
N ALA A 212 9.01 4.13 19.91
CA ALA A 212 9.52 3.44 21.10
C ALA A 212 10.36 2.24 20.64
N GLN A 213 11.67 2.25 20.92
CA GLN A 213 12.58 1.19 20.47
C GLN A 213 12.75 0.07 21.49
N THR A 214 12.78 0.42 22.77
CA THR A 214 12.89 -0.56 23.86
C THR A 214 11.99 -0.19 25.02
N GLY A 215 11.72 -1.15 25.92
CA GLY A 215 11.02 -0.97 27.17
C GLY A 215 9.56 -0.60 27.05
N GLU A 216 9.04 -0.01 28.13
CA GLU A 216 7.65 0.43 28.26
C GLU A 216 7.58 1.78 28.99
N ALA A 217 6.64 2.63 28.62
CA ALA A 217 6.33 3.88 29.32
C ALA A 217 4.83 4.08 29.50
N ILE A 218 4.46 4.70 30.63
CA ILE A 218 3.13 5.25 30.87
C ILE A 218 3.27 6.77 30.83
N ALA A 219 2.47 7.45 30.01
CA ALA A 219 2.60 8.87 29.77
C ALA A 219 1.24 9.58 29.67
N LEU A 220 1.17 10.83 30.09
CA LEU A 220 0.02 11.70 29.96
C LEU A 220 0.07 12.43 28.62
N ALA A 221 -0.91 12.23 27.75
CA ALA A 221 -1.05 12.95 26.49
C ALA A 221 -1.34 14.44 26.76
N VAL A 222 -0.49 15.30 26.22
CA VAL A 222 -0.60 16.76 26.40
C VAL A 222 -1.10 17.42 25.13
N ASN A 223 -0.43 17.20 23.99
CA ASN A 223 -0.79 17.77 22.70
C ASN A 223 -1.13 16.67 21.70
N THR A 224 -2.16 16.92 20.87
CA THR A 224 -2.62 16.00 19.81
C THR A 224 -2.75 16.70 18.47
N GLY A 225 -2.75 15.97 17.40
CA GLY A 225 -2.94 16.49 16.04
C GLY A 225 -1.94 17.56 15.67
N ARG A 226 -2.43 18.68 15.16
CA ARG A 226 -1.61 19.82 14.71
C ARG A 226 -0.93 20.57 15.85
N ALA A 227 -1.40 20.43 17.07
CA ALA A 227 -0.81 21.07 18.23
C ALA A 227 0.48 20.38 18.72
N THR A 228 0.81 19.19 18.20
CA THR A 228 2.05 18.50 18.54
C THR A 228 3.27 19.20 17.90
N VAL A 229 4.43 19.03 18.51
CA VAL A 229 5.72 19.54 17.98
C VAL A 229 5.94 19.10 16.52
N PHE A 230 5.59 17.86 16.21
CA PHE A 230 5.70 17.33 14.86
C PHE A 230 4.57 17.80 13.92
N GLY A 231 3.36 17.98 14.44
CA GLY A 231 2.18 18.41 13.67
C GLY A 231 2.35 19.81 13.08
N ALA A 232 2.99 20.71 13.81
CA ALA A 232 3.32 22.05 13.33
C ALA A 232 4.34 22.01 12.16
N ALA A 233 5.33 21.12 12.22
CA ALA A 233 6.33 20.93 11.17
C ALA A 233 5.80 20.10 9.98
N ALA A 234 4.97 19.10 10.24
CA ALA A 234 4.41 18.18 9.23
C ALA A 234 3.47 18.87 8.24
N SER A 235 2.75 19.92 8.67
CA SER A 235 1.90 20.70 7.75
C SER A 235 2.71 21.44 6.68
N ALA A 236 3.99 21.76 6.95
CA ALA A 236 4.91 22.32 5.98
C ALA A 236 5.55 21.25 5.05
N LEU A 237 5.66 20.00 5.52
CA LEU A 237 6.28 18.87 4.80
C LEU A 237 5.25 17.98 4.08
N ALA A 238 3.98 18.06 4.40
CA ALA A 238 2.90 17.21 3.85
C ALA A 238 2.67 17.39 2.32
N GLN A 239 3.36 18.34 1.68
CA GLN A 239 3.25 18.61 0.25
C GLN A 239 4.09 17.69 -0.64
N ALA A 240 4.91 16.80 -0.12
CA ALA A 240 5.85 16.01 -0.90
C ALA A 240 5.62 14.49 -0.80
N GLN A 241 4.40 14.01 -1.05
CA GLN A 241 4.22 12.60 -1.36
C GLN A 241 4.74 12.31 -2.77
N VAL A 242 5.72 11.42 -2.88
CA VAL A 242 6.22 10.95 -4.19
C VAL A 242 5.07 10.22 -4.90
N PRO A 243 4.67 10.65 -6.11
CA PRO A 243 3.61 9.98 -6.85
C PRO A 243 4.00 8.53 -7.15
N SER A 244 3.03 7.59 -7.06
CA SER A 244 3.23 6.19 -7.46
C SER A 244 3.59 6.09 -8.96
N LEU A 245 4.17 4.95 -9.37
CA LEU A 245 4.46 4.67 -10.80
C LEU A 245 3.19 4.87 -11.64
N PHE A 246 2.08 4.32 -11.19
CA PHE A 246 0.79 4.44 -11.87
C PHE A 246 0.32 5.89 -12.05
N GLN A 247 0.46 6.74 -11.02
CA GLN A 247 0.07 8.15 -11.09
C GLN A 247 0.94 8.94 -12.08
N ARG A 248 2.23 8.61 -12.16
CA ARG A 248 3.13 9.22 -13.15
C ARG A 248 2.75 8.83 -14.58
N ASP A 249 2.53 7.54 -14.83
CA ASP A 249 2.16 7.02 -16.13
C ASP A 249 0.81 7.57 -16.62
N LEU A 250 -0.17 7.65 -15.72
CA LEU A 250 -1.49 8.21 -16.00
C LEU A 250 -1.41 9.70 -16.35
N ARG A 251 -0.58 10.46 -15.61
CA ARG A 251 -0.34 11.88 -15.89
C ARG A 251 0.35 12.08 -17.25
N GLU A 252 1.32 11.26 -17.57
CA GLU A 252 2.02 11.29 -18.85
C GLU A 252 1.04 11.01 -20.01
N PHE A 253 0.20 9.98 -19.87
CA PHE A 253 -0.85 9.69 -20.83
C PHE A 253 -1.80 10.87 -21.02
N GLY A 254 -2.30 11.47 -19.93
CA GLY A 254 -3.15 12.65 -19.98
C GLY A 254 -2.51 13.83 -20.71
N LEU A 255 -1.22 14.08 -20.49
CA LEU A 255 -0.48 15.13 -21.18
C LEU A 255 -0.31 14.87 -22.68
N VAL A 256 -0.10 13.63 -23.09
CA VAL A 256 -0.02 13.25 -24.52
C VAL A 256 -1.36 13.51 -25.20
N ILE A 257 -2.46 13.04 -24.60
CA ILE A 257 -3.81 13.30 -25.14
C ILE A 257 -4.10 14.81 -25.20
N ALA A 258 -3.82 15.57 -24.16
CA ALA A 258 -4.05 17.01 -24.14
C ALA A 258 -3.27 17.76 -25.24
N ARG A 259 -2.02 17.38 -25.51
CA ARG A 259 -1.24 17.96 -26.60
C ARG A 259 -1.81 17.63 -27.98
N LEU A 260 -2.23 16.39 -28.19
CA LEU A 260 -2.88 15.97 -29.45
C LEU A 260 -4.19 16.72 -29.67
N THR A 261 -5.02 16.80 -28.63
CA THR A 261 -6.29 17.55 -28.63
C THR A 261 -6.06 19.01 -28.99
N LEU A 262 -5.16 19.68 -28.30
CA LEU A 262 -4.86 21.10 -28.56
C LEU A 262 -4.39 21.33 -30.02
N GLY A 263 -3.48 20.46 -30.50
CA GLY A 263 -2.98 20.52 -31.87
C GLY A 263 -4.11 20.37 -32.90
N LEU A 264 -4.99 19.38 -32.70
CA LEU A 264 -6.11 19.15 -33.62
C LEU A 264 -7.12 20.31 -33.61
N VAL A 265 -7.48 20.80 -32.42
CA VAL A 265 -8.41 21.95 -32.25
C VAL A 265 -7.88 23.21 -32.95
N VAL A 266 -6.59 23.54 -32.77
CA VAL A 266 -5.96 24.69 -33.41
C VAL A 266 -5.95 24.53 -34.93
N ILE A 267 -5.62 23.36 -35.46
CA ILE A 267 -5.63 23.07 -36.90
C ILE A 267 -7.04 23.20 -37.47
N VAL A 268 -8.04 22.60 -36.83
CA VAL A 268 -9.44 22.68 -37.31
C VAL A 268 -9.96 24.13 -37.28
N LEU A 269 -9.73 24.84 -36.14
CA LEU A 269 -10.17 26.23 -36.03
C LEU A 269 -9.51 27.12 -37.08
N ALA A 270 -8.20 27.05 -37.22
CA ALA A 270 -7.45 27.83 -38.19
C ALA A 270 -7.91 27.55 -39.63
N THR A 271 -8.05 26.26 -39.99
CA THR A 271 -8.47 25.85 -41.34
C THR A 271 -9.91 26.32 -41.65
N ARG A 272 -10.83 26.17 -40.70
CA ARG A 272 -12.23 26.64 -40.89
C ARG A 272 -12.29 28.16 -41.04
N VAL A 273 -11.55 28.92 -40.27
CA VAL A 273 -11.48 30.40 -40.39
C VAL A 273 -10.86 30.81 -41.73
N LEU A 274 -9.78 30.12 -42.15
CA LEU A 274 -9.15 30.36 -43.46
C LEU A 274 -10.09 30.04 -44.65
N LEU A 275 -10.98 29.04 -44.49
CA LEU A 275 -12.04 28.72 -45.48
C LEU A 275 -13.25 29.68 -45.42
N GLY A 276 -13.19 30.75 -44.63
CA GLY A 276 -14.24 31.76 -44.57
C GLY A 276 -15.50 31.33 -43.79
N ARG A 277 -15.40 30.28 -42.93
CA ARG A 277 -16.50 29.86 -42.08
C ARG A 277 -16.72 30.83 -40.91
N PRO A 278 -17.95 30.99 -40.38
CA PRO A 278 -18.22 31.83 -39.23
C PRO A 278 -17.29 31.48 -38.06
N VAL A 279 -16.64 32.49 -37.48
CA VAL A 279 -15.66 32.30 -36.42
C VAL A 279 -16.29 31.70 -35.17
N LEU A 280 -17.49 32.15 -34.81
CA LEU A 280 -18.23 31.71 -33.64
C LEU A 280 -18.60 30.21 -33.73
N ASP A 281 -19.20 29.81 -34.86
CA ASP A 281 -19.57 28.42 -35.12
C ASP A 281 -18.34 27.51 -35.16
N SER A 282 -17.23 28.03 -35.72
CA SER A 282 -15.96 27.30 -35.75
C SER A 282 -15.35 27.15 -34.37
N LEU A 283 -15.49 28.15 -33.49
CA LEU A 283 -15.04 28.11 -32.11
C LEU A 283 -15.88 27.13 -31.28
N LEU A 284 -17.21 27.20 -31.34
CA LEU A 284 -18.11 26.28 -30.63
C LEU A 284 -17.88 24.84 -31.06
N PHE A 285 -17.70 24.58 -32.35
CA PHE A 285 -17.35 23.27 -32.87
C PHE A 285 -15.98 22.80 -32.37
N ALA A 286 -14.96 23.65 -32.39
CA ALA A 286 -13.63 23.31 -31.93
C ALA A 286 -13.60 23.01 -30.43
N VAL A 287 -14.40 23.72 -29.62
CA VAL A 287 -14.60 23.43 -28.20
C VAL A 287 -15.28 22.07 -28.00
N ALA A 288 -16.38 21.80 -28.72
CA ALA A 288 -17.03 20.49 -28.61
C ALA A 288 -16.12 19.34 -29.05
N LEU A 289 -15.28 19.55 -30.07
CA LEU A 289 -14.25 18.61 -30.50
C LEU A 289 -13.22 18.38 -29.42
N ALA A 290 -12.77 19.45 -28.72
CA ALA A 290 -11.81 19.32 -27.62
C ALA A 290 -12.35 18.44 -26.47
N VAL A 291 -13.60 18.65 -26.11
CA VAL A 291 -14.30 17.87 -25.08
C VAL A 291 -14.34 16.39 -25.47
N GLY A 292 -14.74 16.09 -26.70
CA GLY A 292 -14.86 14.70 -27.14
C GLY A 292 -13.54 13.91 -27.24
N LEU A 293 -12.39 14.60 -27.36
CA LEU A 293 -11.09 13.95 -27.31
C LEU A 293 -10.59 13.66 -25.90
N THR A 294 -11.11 14.38 -24.91
CA THR A 294 -10.63 14.26 -23.52
C THR A 294 -11.34 13.09 -22.85
N PRO A 295 -10.60 12.09 -22.32
CA PRO A 295 -11.22 10.97 -21.60
C PRO A 295 -11.71 11.45 -20.23
N GLU A 296 -12.88 12.07 -20.18
CA GLU A 296 -13.44 12.71 -18.96
C GLU A 296 -13.62 11.72 -17.81
N LEU A 297 -14.08 10.52 -18.10
CA LEU A 297 -14.33 9.49 -17.09
C LEU A 297 -13.08 8.74 -16.60
N LEU A 298 -11.87 9.01 -17.13
CA LEU A 298 -10.66 8.28 -16.75
C LEU A 298 -10.36 8.32 -15.25
N PRO A 299 -10.42 9.49 -14.56
CA PRO A 299 -10.21 9.54 -13.11
C PRO A 299 -11.28 8.75 -12.34
N MET A 300 -12.53 8.85 -12.76
CA MET A 300 -13.67 8.18 -12.13
C MET A 300 -13.58 6.65 -12.34
N ILE A 301 -13.40 6.19 -13.58
CA ILE A 301 -13.28 4.75 -13.90
C ILE A 301 -12.09 4.12 -13.16
N THR A 302 -10.95 4.83 -13.10
CA THR A 302 -9.79 4.34 -12.35
C THR A 302 -10.10 4.24 -10.86
N THR A 303 -10.72 5.25 -10.25
CA THR A 303 -11.09 5.25 -8.84
C THR A 303 -12.09 4.14 -8.51
N VAL A 304 -13.13 3.97 -9.32
CA VAL A 304 -14.13 2.89 -9.15
C VAL A 304 -13.48 1.50 -9.31
N THR A 305 -12.62 1.34 -10.31
CA THR A 305 -11.91 0.07 -10.57
C THR A 305 -10.97 -0.29 -9.43
N LEU A 306 -10.18 0.68 -8.93
CA LEU A 306 -9.28 0.51 -7.80
C LEU A 306 -10.05 0.21 -6.51
N SER A 307 -11.13 0.96 -6.22
CA SER A 307 -11.96 0.71 -5.03
C SER A 307 -12.59 -0.68 -5.06
N ARG A 308 -13.08 -1.12 -6.23
CA ARG A 308 -13.59 -2.47 -6.41
C ARG A 308 -12.48 -3.53 -6.26
N GLY A 309 -11.28 -3.25 -6.78
CA GLY A 309 -10.09 -4.07 -6.56
C GLY A 309 -9.77 -4.21 -5.07
N ALA A 310 -9.78 -3.09 -4.34
CA ALA A 310 -9.58 -3.08 -2.89
C ALA A 310 -10.62 -3.93 -2.12
N MET A 311 -11.90 -3.86 -2.51
CA MET A 311 -12.94 -4.71 -1.92
C MET A 311 -12.69 -6.20 -2.16
N ARG A 312 -12.29 -6.59 -3.38
CA ARG A 312 -11.94 -7.99 -3.68
C ARG A 312 -10.69 -8.45 -2.93
N MET A 313 -9.69 -7.58 -2.82
CA MET A 313 -8.50 -7.83 -2.01
C MET A 313 -8.85 -8.01 -0.53
N ALA A 314 -9.73 -7.16 0.01
CA ALA A 314 -10.19 -7.27 1.39
C ALA A 314 -10.89 -8.62 1.66
N SER A 315 -11.72 -9.11 0.72
CA SER A 315 -12.32 -10.45 0.80
C SER A 315 -11.29 -11.59 0.79
N ARG A 316 -10.08 -11.31 0.29
CA ARG A 316 -8.90 -12.21 0.29
C ARG A 316 -7.88 -11.84 1.36
N LYS A 317 -8.30 -11.14 2.41
CA LYS A 317 -7.48 -10.76 3.57
C LYS A 317 -6.33 -9.78 3.27
N VAL A 318 -6.45 -8.95 2.23
CA VAL A 318 -5.52 -7.86 1.91
C VAL A 318 -6.24 -6.52 2.04
N ILE A 319 -5.91 -5.73 3.04
CA ILE A 319 -6.46 -4.39 3.23
C ILE A 319 -5.55 -3.35 2.59
N VAL A 320 -6.12 -2.58 1.69
CA VAL A 320 -5.41 -1.55 0.93
C VAL A 320 -5.53 -0.21 1.64
N LYS A 321 -4.41 0.37 2.07
CA LYS A 321 -4.34 1.72 2.65
C LYS A 321 -4.23 2.81 1.59
N ARG A 322 -3.51 2.53 0.50
CA ARG A 322 -3.30 3.43 -0.61
C ARG A 322 -3.76 2.76 -1.92
N LEU A 323 -4.85 3.25 -2.52
CA LEU A 323 -5.47 2.62 -3.71
C LEU A 323 -4.51 2.47 -4.90
N ALA A 324 -3.63 3.45 -5.12
CA ALA A 324 -2.66 3.41 -6.22
C ALA A 324 -1.72 2.20 -6.14
N SER A 325 -1.41 1.70 -4.93
CA SER A 325 -0.54 0.54 -4.72
C SER A 325 -1.12 -0.79 -5.23
N ILE A 326 -2.41 -0.84 -5.56
CA ILE A 326 -3.03 -2.02 -6.20
C ILE A 326 -2.38 -2.30 -7.55
N HIS A 327 -2.12 -1.25 -8.32
CA HIS A 327 -1.41 -1.37 -9.59
C HIS A 327 0.03 -1.85 -9.38
N ASP A 328 0.75 -1.21 -8.44
CA ASP A 328 2.16 -1.53 -8.18
C ASP A 328 2.31 -2.99 -7.71
N LEU A 329 1.35 -3.51 -6.90
CA LEU A 329 1.29 -4.93 -6.54
C LEU A 329 1.11 -5.84 -7.75
N GLY A 330 0.25 -5.46 -8.70
CA GLY A 330 0.05 -6.20 -9.95
C GLY A 330 1.27 -6.18 -10.88
N ALA A 331 2.03 -5.09 -10.87
CA ALA A 331 3.24 -4.91 -11.66
C ALA A 331 4.49 -5.52 -11.01
N MET A 332 4.40 -5.95 -9.73
CA MET A 332 5.52 -6.46 -8.96
C MET A 332 6.25 -7.60 -9.66
N THR A 333 7.58 -7.50 -9.72
CA THR A 333 8.50 -8.50 -10.30
C THR A 333 9.42 -9.13 -9.27
N VAL A 334 9.68 -8.42 -8.15
CA VAL A 334 10.50 -8.91 -7.04
C VAL A 334 9.76 -8.67 -5.73
N LEU A 335 9.68 -9.69 -4.87
CA LEU A 335 9.21 -9.57 -3.51
C LEU A 335 10.38 -9.78 -2.55
N CYS A 336 10.76 -8.74 -1.82
CA CYS A 336 11.67 -8.82 -0.69
C CYS A 336 10.87 -9.13 0.58
N THR A 337 11.32 -10.06 1.39
CA THR A 337 10.64 -10.42 2.64
C THR A 337 11.64 -10.63 3.77
N ASP A 338 11.25 -10.27 4.99
CA ASP A 338 11.99 -10.77 6.14
C ASP A 338 11.74 -12.26 6.34
N LYS A 339 12.59 -12.92 7.10
CA LYS A 339 12.53 -14.35 7.40
C LYS A 339 11.44 -14.63 8.43
N THR A 340 11.55 -13.97 9.59
CA THR A 340 10.81 -14.30 10.82
C THR A 340 9.36 -13.83 10.74
N GLY A 341 8.40 -14.67 11.16
CA GLY A 341 6.98 -14.32 11.15
C GLY A 341 6.33 -14.30 9.77
N THR A 342 7.11 -14.21 8.69
CA THR A 342 6.64 -14.18 7.31
C THR A 342 6.80 -15.52 6.60
N LEU A 343 8.04 -15.99 6.44
CA LEU A 343 8.35 -17.31 5.87
C LEU A 343 8.27 -18.42 6.90
N THR A 344 8.54 -18.07 8.17
CA THR A 344 8.50 -19.00 9.30
C THR A 344 7.27 -18.73 10.16
N SER A 345 6.91 -19.71 11.00
CA SER A 345 5.76 -19.60 11.89
C SER A 345 5.95 -18.57 13.01
N ALA A 346 7.16 -18.08 13.24
CA ALA A 346 7.61 -17.33 14.42
C ALA A 346 7.39 -18.09 15.75
N GLU A 347 6.92 -19.33 15.68
CA GLU A 347 6.83 -20.22 16.81
C GLU A 347 8.13 -21.01 16.95
N ILE A 348 9.07 -20.45 17.73
CA ILE A 348 10.31 -21.15 18.05
C ILE A 348 9.97 -22.40 18.84
N THR A 349 10.50 -23.52 18.40
CA THR A 349 10.36 -24.82 19.09
C THR A 349 11.72 -25.36 19.52
N LEU A 350 11.75 -26.04 20.67
CA LEU A 350 12.93 -26.80 21.10
C LEU A 350 13.04 -28.03 20.18
N ALA A 351 14.02 -28.03 19.28
CA ALA A 351 14.25 -29.14 18.35
C ALA A 351 15.09 -30.26 18.95
N ARG A 352 16.13 -29.89 19.70
CA ARG A 352 17.04 -30.85 20.35
C ARG A 352 17.57 -30.30 21.67
N SER A 353 17.81 -31.16 22.62
CA SER A 353 18.60 -30.91 23.83
C SER A 353 19.76 -31.88 23.86
N LEU A 354 20.95 -31.36 23.89
CA LEU A 354 22.20 -32.14 23.76
C LEU A 354 23.06 -32.00 25.00
N ASP A 355 23.71 -33.08 25.39
CA ASP A 355 24.78 -33.05 26.37
C ASP A 355 26.06 -32.37 25.83
N PRO A 356 27.11 -32.13 26.65
CA PRO A 356 28.35 -31.53 26.17
C PRO A 356 29.04 -32.30 25.04
N PHE A 357 28.76 -33.59 24.86
CA PHE A 357 29.38 -34.47 23.86
C PHE A 357 28.52 -34.64 22.59
N GLY A 358 27.32 -34.06 22.57
CA GLY A 358 26.44 -34.09 21.41
C GLY A 358 25.40 -35.21 21.41
N ALA A 359 25.29 -35.98 22.49
CA ALA A 359 24.20 -36.95 22.66
C ALA A 359 22.93 -36.27 23.13
N ASP A 360 21.76 -36.79 22.70
CA ASP A 360 20.48 -36.25 23.13
C ASP A 360 20.28 -36.50 24.65
N ASP A 361 20.15 -35.43 25.42
CA ASP A 361 19.92 -35.42 26.85
C ASP A 361 18.94 -34.32 27.25
N PRO A 362 17.85 -34.58 27.96
CA PRO A 362 16.89 -33.61 28.37
C PRO A 362 17.36 -32.63 29.47
N ARG A 363 18.52 -32.88 30.08
CA ARG A 363 19.01 -32.14 31.26
C ARG A 363 19.22 -30.65 30.97
N ALA A 364 19.87 -30.35 29.86
CA ALA A 364 20.09 -28.93 29.48
C ALA A 364 18.77 -28.17 29.30
N ALA A 365 17.78 -28.79 28.60
CA ALA A 365 16.47 -28.22 28.44
C ALA A 365 15.72 -28.05 29.78
N ARG A 366 15.78 -29.04 30.64
CA ARG A 366 15.16 -28.98 31.97
C ARG A 366 15.74 -27.87 32.84
N LEU A 367 17.06 -27.74 32.92
CA LEU A 367 17.69 -26.65 33.66
C LEU A 367 17.43 -25.29 33.05
N GLY A 368 17.43 -25.19 31.71
CA GLY A 368 17.09 -23.98 31.01
C GLY A 368 15.65 -23.54 31.27
N ALA A 369 14.69 -24.48 31.32
CA ALA A 369 13.29 -24.23 31.64
C ALA A 369 13.09 -23.79 33.09
N ILE A 370 13.79 -24.39 34.05
CA ILE A 370 13.80 -23.96 35.47
C ILE A 370 14.28 -22.51 35.56
N ALA A 371 15.37 -22.17 34.88
CA ALA A 371 15.90 -20.83 34.90
C ALA A 371 14.94 -19.83 34.23
N ALA A 372 14.27 -20.21 33.15
CA ALA A 372 13.27 -19.37 32.47
C ALA A 372 12.03 -19.13 33.34
N ASP A 373 11.51 -20.16 34.00
CA ASP A 373 10.30 -20.06 34.80
C ASP A 373 10.53 -19.24 36.07
N LEU A 374 11.56 -19.58 36.83
CA LEU A 374 11.89 -18.91 38.10
C LEU A 374 12.46 -17.50 37.87
N GLY A 375 13.21 -17.30 36.79
CA GLY A 375 13.72 -15.98 36.40
C GLY A 375 12.65 -15.03 35.92
N GLY A 376 11.47 -15.56 35.56
CA GLY A 376 10.39 -14.76 34.97
C GLY A 376 10.64 -14.36 33.52
N ASP A 377 11.58 -15.01 32.86
CA ASP A 377 11.89 -14.75 31.46
C ASP A 377 10.78 -15.29 30.57
N ARG A 378 10.33 -14.46 29.60
CA ARG A 378 9.22 -14.80 28.69
C ARG A 378 9.59 -14.57 27.23
N GLY A 379 10.88 -14.53 26.91
CA GLY A 379 11.36 -14.46 25.54
C GLY A 379 10.91 -15.69 24.72
N SER A 380 10.97 -15.60 23.41
CA SER A 380 10.52 -16.67 22.50
C SER A 380 11.27 -17.99 22.71
N LEU A 381 12.57 -17.94 23.01
CA LEU A 381 13.40 -19.11 23.34
C LEU A 381 13.00 -19.69 24.70
N ASP A 382 12.72 -18.83 25.68
CA ASP A 382 12.30 -19.25 27.02
C ASP A 382 10.93 -19.91 26.99
N ALA A 383 10.01 -19.35 26.23
CA ALA A 383 8.69 -19.94 25.98
C ALA A 383 8.82 -21.32 25.32
N ALA A 384 9.79 -21.51 24.41
CA ALA A 384 10.05 -22.80 23.79
C ALA A 384 10.65 -23.81 24.80
N LEU A 385 11.53 -23.39 25.69
CA LEU A 385 12.05 -24.22 26.78
C LEU A 385 10.93 -24.67 27.72
N LEU A 386 10.05 -23.74 28.13
CA LEU A 386 8.94 -24.04 29.02
C LEU A 386 7.95 -25.03 28.38
N ARG A 387 7.62 -24.85 27.08
CA ARG A 387 6.79 -25.82 26.34
C ARG A 387 7.45 -27.18 26.18
N GLY A 388 8.77 -27.21 25.94
CA GLY A 388 9.52 -28.44 25.73
C GLY A 388 9.84 -29.19 27.01
N SER A 389 9.68 -28.58 28.19
CA SER A 389 10.02 -29.13 29.49
C SER A 389 8.96 -28.78 30.55
N LEU A 390 7.71 -29.14 30.28
CA LEU A 390 6.57 -28.86 31.16
C LEU A 390 6.82 -29.43 32.57
N GLY A 391 6.52 -28.61 33.59
CA GLY A 391 6.67 -29.01 35.00
C GLY A 391 8.14 -29.10 35.50
N ALA A 392 9.13 -28.69 34.72
CA ALA A 392 10.52 -28.77 35.08
C ALA A 392 10.88 -28.01 36.37
N ALA A 393 10.18 -26.92 36.66
CA ALA A 393 10.37 -26.10 37.86
C ALA A 393 9.59 -26.59 39.09
N GLU A 394 8.81 -27.68 38.98
CA GLU A 394 8.10 -28.23 40.13
C GLU A 394 9.10 -28.69 41.21
N GLY A 395 8.87 -28.24 42.46
CA GLY A 395 9.78 -28.50 43.58
C GLY A 395 11.02 -27.64 43.60
N TRP A 396 11.13 -26.64 42.72
CA TRP A 396 12.20 -25.64 42.75
C TRP A 396 11.70 -24.31 43.28
N THR A 397 12.50 -23.59 44.06
CA THR A 397 12.21 -22.28 44.59
C THR A 397 13.31 -21.30 44.24
N LEU A 398 12.93 -20.07 43.83
CA LEU A 398 13.86 -19.00 43.51
C LEU A 398 14.53 -18.49 44.79
N VAL A 399 15.83 -18.34 44.75
CA VAL A 399 16.66 -17.75 45.83
C VAL A 399 17.20 -16.41 45.42
N GLY A 400 17.71 -16.28 44.19
CA GLY A 400 18.22 -15.05 43.61
C GLY A 400 18.24 -15.13 42.08
N ARG A 401 18.33 -14.00 41.44
CA ARG A 401 18.45 -13.95 39.97
C ARG A 401 19.34 -12.81 39.52
N HIS A 402 20.01 -12.99 38.40
CA HIS A 402 20.64 -11.94 37.65
C HIS A 402 20.09 -11.97 36.24
N ALA A 403 19.30 -10.94 35.91
CA ALA A 403 18.52 -10.86 34.65
C ALA A 403 19.43 -10.95 33.43
N PHE A 404 18.83 -11.36 32.29
CA PHE A 404 19.56 -11.40 31.02
C PHE A 404 20.07 -10.01 30.64
N ASP A 405 21.34 -9.92 30.26
CA ASP A 405 21.99 -8.70 29.80
C ASP A 405 22.46 -8.89 28.36
N PHE A 406 22.11 -7.94 27.49
CA PHE A 406 22.51 -7.97 26.07
C PHE A 406 24.01 -7.83 25.84
N THR A 407 24.74 -7.18 26.75
CA THR A 407 26.19 -7.03 26.68
C THR A 407 26.88 -8.32 27.05
N ARG A 408 26.47 -8.93 28.15
CA ARG A 408 26.97 -10.23 28.61
C ARG A 408 26.40 -11.41 27.79
N ARG A 409 25.24 -11.24 27.22
CA ARG A 409 24.50 -12.23 26.40
C ARG A 409 24.13 -13.51 27.19
N LEU A 410 23.93 -13.39 28.49
CA LEU A 410 23.53 -14.47 29.41
C LEU A 410 22.72 -13.92 30.58
N GLY A 411 22.00 -14.82 31.26
CA GLY A 411 21.30 -14.56 32.51
C GLY A 411 21.43 -15.77 33.45
N SER A 412 21.26 -15.56 34.75
CA SER A 412 21.43 -16.60 35.76
C SER A 412 20.35 -16.59 36.84
N VAL A 413 20.08 -17.77 37.38
CA VAL A 413 19.11 -18.01 38.46
C VAL A 413 19.73 -18.93 39.50
N LEU A 414 19.69 -18.48 40.75
CA LEU A 414 20.02 -19.33 41.92
C LEU A 414 18.70 -19.93 42.42
N ALA A 415 18.59 -21.21 42.40
CA ALA A 415 17.40 -21.95 42.79
C ALA A 415 17.70 -23.10 43.72
N THR A 416 16.78 -23.36 44.66
CA THR A 416 16.83 -24.54 45.57
C THR A 416 15.81 -25.56 45.09
N GLY A 417 16.25 -26.81 44.91
CA GLY A 417 15.36 -27.88 44.43
C GLY A 417 15.83 -29.25 44.90
N PRO A 418 15.31 -30.33 44.31
CA PRO A 418 15.66 -31.72 44.67
C PRO A 418 17.15 -32.05 44.57
N GLU A 419 17.89 -31.34 43.71
CA GLU A 419 19.35 -31.52 43.50
C GLU A 419 20.20 -30.59 44.42
N GLY A 420 19.56 -29.91 45.38
CA GLY A 420 20.20 -28.92 46.23
C GLY A 420 20.12 -27.50 45.68
N GLN A 421 20.97 -26.60 46.13
CA GLN A 421 21.07 -25.25 45.57
C GLN A 421 21.97 -25.25 44.33
N LEU A 422 21.41 -24.74 43.22
CA LEU A 422 22.10 -24.64 41.94
C LEU A 422 22.03 -23.21 41.42
N LEU A 423 23.19 -22.68 41.02
CA LEU A 423 23.25 -21.54 40.11
C LEU A 423 23.11 -22.08 38.67
N ILE A 424 22.06 -21.69 37.97
CA ILE A 424 21.81 -22.09 36.58
C ILE A 424 22.04 -20.86 35.70
N VAL A 425 22.92 -20.98 34.71
CA VAL A 425 23.26 -19.93 33.75
C VAL A 425 22.85 -20.37 32.36
N LYS A 426 22.13 -19.54 31.64
CA LYS A 426 21.74 -19.78 30.23
C LYS A 426 22.06 -18.56 29.37
N GLY A 427 22.48 -18.78 28.13
CA GLY A 427 22.84 -17.68 27.26
C GLY A 427 23.50 -18.09 25.95
N ALA A 428 24.13 -17.13 25.32
CA ALA A 428 24.89 -17.37 24.10
C ALA A 428 26.02 -18.38 24.37
N PRO A 429 26.17 -19.39 23.53
CA PRO A 429 27.11 -20.47 23.75
C PRO A 429 28.53 -19.99 24.01
N GLU A 430 29.00 -18.99 23.28
CA GLU A 430 30.33 -18.43 23.43
C GLU A 430 30.53 -17.80 24.82
N ALA A 431 29.51 -17.07 25.29
CA ALA A 431 29.56 -16.41 26.58
C ALA A 431 29.51 -17.41 27.74
N VAL A 432 28.61 -18.39 27.67
CA VAL A 432 28.48 -19.43 28.71
C VAL A 432 29.70 -20.33 28.77
N LEU A 433 30.20 -20.83 27.63
CA LEU A 433 31.38 -21.67 27.57
C LEU A 433 32.64 -20.97 28.10
N ALA A 434 32.74 -19.65 27.94
CA ALA A 434 33.88 -18.89 28.50
C ALA A 434 33.95 -18.96 30.04
N LEU A 435 32.78 -19.08 30.70
CA LEU A 435 32.66 -19.15 32.16
C LEU A 435 32.75 -20.59 32.70
N CYS A 436 32.77 -21.60 31.83
CA CYS A 436 32.85 -23.00 32.24
C CYS A 436 34.27 -23.45 32.42
N THR A 437 34.58 -24.08 33.56
CA THR A 437 35.84 -24.79 33.86
C THR A 437 35.63 -26.30 33.88
N LYS A 438 34.39 -26.76 33.86
CA LYS A 438 34.00 -28.17 33.95
C LYS A 438 32.90 -28.47 32.91
N GLN A 439 32.68 -29.73 32.63
CA GLN A 439 31.58 -30.23 31.78
C GLN A 439 31.00 -31.51 32.38
N ARG A 440 29.72 -31.77 32.15
CA ARG A 440 29.03 -32.96 32.64
C ARG A 440 29.11 -34.11 31.64
N ARG A 441 29.39 -35.29 32.13
CA ARG A 441 29.29 -36.53 31.38
C ARG A 441 28.44 -37.54 32.19
N GLY A 442 27.16 -37.59 31.85
CA GLY A 442 26.21 -38.35 32.65
C GLY A 442 26.13 -37.84 34.10
N LYS A 443 26.56 -38.63 35.07
CA LYS A 443 26.60 -38.23 36.49
C LYS A 443 27.91 -37.57 36.91
N GLU A 444 28.97 -37.69 36.13
CA GLU A 444 30.31 -37.20 36.46
C GLU A 444 30.50 -35.77 35.94
N ILE A 445 31.29 -34.99 36.68
CA ILE A 445 31.71 -33.65 36.29
C ILE A 445 33.22 -33.70 36.05
N LEU A 446 33.60 -33.45 34.81
CA LEU A 446 34.98 -33.49 34.33
C LEU A 446 35.50 -32.07 34.10
N ALA A 447 36.81 -31.86 34.17
CA ALA A 447 37.37 -30.58 33.71
C ALA A 447 37.16 -30.42 32.20
N ILE A 448 36.94 -29.21 31.70
CA ILE A 448 36.91 -28.91 30.29
C ILE A 448 38.21 -28.24 29.86
N ASP A 449 38.90 -28.84 28.89
CA ASP A 449 40.12 -28.29 28.33
C ASP A 449 39.86 -27.45 27.07
N GLY A 450 40.92 -26.85 26.49
CA GLY A 450 40.81 -26.04 25.30
C GLY A 450 40.33 -26.81 24.07
N LYS A 451 40.65 -28.08 23.95
CA LYS A 451 40.23 -28.93 22.84
C LYS A 451 38.77 -29.27 22.93
N GLU A 452 38.29 -29.68 24.09
CA GLU A 452 36.88 -30.02 24.34
C GLU A 452 35.97 -28.78 24.14
N ARG A 453 36.45 -27.60 24.55
CA ARG A 453 35.76 -26.33 24.30
C ARG A 453 35.63 -26.02 22.81
N THR A 454 36.71 -26.29 22.04
CA THR A 454 36.66 -26.12 20.57
C THR A 454 35.70 -27.12 19.94
N GLU A 455 35.71 -28.38 20.37
CA GLU A 455 34.76 -29.39 19.88
C GLU A 455 33.30 -29.04 20.19
N ALA A 456 33.00 -28.45 21.36
CA ALA A 456 31.66 -27.95 21.70
C ALA A 456 31.24 -26.80 20.76
N MET A 457 32.17 -25.87 20.50
CA MET A 457 31.91 -24.78 19.56
C MET A 457 31.70 -25.26 18.12
N ASP A 458 32.42 -26.30 17.69
CA ASP A 458 32.23 -26.87 16.36
C ASP A 458 30.89 -27.60 16.24
N ARG A 459 30.41 -28.26 17.30
CA ARG A 459 29.02 -28.79 17.35
C ARG A 459 27.97 -27.67 17.23
N ILE A 460 28.20 -26.56 17.95
CA ILE A 460 27.29 -25.39 17.85
C ILE A 460 27.27 -24.83 16.43
N LYS A 461 28.43 -24.75 15.77
CA LYS A 461 28.50 -24.34 14.36
C LYS A 461 27.78 -25.33 13.44
N ALA A 462 27.89 -26.63 13.70
CA ALA A 462 27.16 -27.66 12.96
C ALA A 462 25.64 -27.52 13.13
N LEU A 463 25.16 -27.26 14.36
CA LEU A 463 23.76 -26.98 14.61
C LEU A 463 23.29 -25.73 13.87
N ALA A 464 24.12 -24.68 13.81
CA ALA A 464 23.82 -23.49 13.04
C ALA A 464 23.77 -23.77 11.53
N GLN A 465 24.65 -24.62 11.00
CA GLN A 465 24.60 -25.12 9.61
C GLN A 465 23.32 -25.91 9.35
N ASP A 466 22.80 -26.57 10.38
CA ASP A 466 21.50 -27.24 10.36
C ASP A 466 20.31 -26.26 10.54
N GLY A 467 20.56 -24.96 10.59
CA GLY A 467 19.52 -23.92 10.72
C GLY A 467 18.93 -23.82 12.13
N LEU A 468 19.60 -24.41 13.12
CA LEU A 468 19.17 -24.39 14.51
C LEU A 468 19.88 -23.26 15.27
N ARG A 469 19.12 -22.57 16.12
CA ARG A 469 19.68 -21.58 17.04
C ARG A 469 20.04 -22.25 18.36
N ALA A 470 21.28 -22.09 18.83
CA ALA A 470 21.76 -22.74 20.04
C ALA A 470 21.74 -21.77 21.23
N VAL A 471 21.33 -22.29 22.38
CA VAL A 471 21.51 -21.70 23.73
C VAL A 471 22.27 -22.69 24.59
N ALA A 472 23.33 -22.25 25.20
CA ALA A 472 24.08 -23.07 26.16
C ALA A 472 23.49 -22.94 27.55
N VAL A 473 23.56 -24.03 28.29
CA VAL A 473 23.17 -24.11 29.69
C VAL A 473 24.35 -24.65 30.53
N ALA A 474 24.63 -23.97 31.62
CA ALA A 474 25.64 -24.38 32.58
C ALA A 474 25.10 -24.29 34.00
N SER A 475 25.69 -25.03 34.92
CA SER A 475 25.31 -24.99 36.32
C SER A 475 26.49 -25.04 37.25
N ARG A 476 26.27 -24.58 38.48
CA ARG A 476 27.22 -24.75 39.61
C ARG A 476 26.45 -25.06 40.88
N PRO A 477 26.81 -26.14 41.65
CA PRO A 477 26.33 -26.35 43.00
C PRO A 477 26.69 -25.16 43.90
N TRP A 478 25.73 -24.68 44.68
CA TRP A 478 25.90 -23.53 45.55
C TRP A 478 26.04 -23.96 47.00
N PRO A 479 27.26 -23.87 47.60
CA PRO A 479 27.50 -24.40 48.92
C PRO A 479 27.23 -23.41 50.07
N THR A 480 26.94 -22.14 49.74
CA THR A 480 26.96 -21.04 50.72
C THR A 480 25.55 -20.50 51.01
N LYS A 481 25.44 -19.67 52.08
CA LYS A 481 24.18 -18.97 52.37
C LYS A 481 23.73 -18.10 51.18
N ALA A 482 22.45 -18.16 50.91
CA ALA A 482 21.84 -17.42 49.83
C ALA A 482 22.09 -15.89 49.91
N HIS A 483 22.56 -15.28 48.84
CA HIS A 483 22.64 -13.85 48.63
C HIS A 483 22.16 -13.50 47.23
N GLU A 484 21.99 -12.21 46.91
CA GLU A 484 21.72 -11.78 45.53
C GLU A 484 22.85 -12.22 44.61
N VAL A 485 22.49 -12.74 43.43
CA VAL A 485 23.45 -13.24 42.45
C VAL A 485 24.08 -12.05 41.74
N GLU A 486 25.39 -11.95 41.80
CA GLU A 486 26.20 -10.95 41.14
C GLU A 486 26.96 -11.52 39.95
N THR A 487 27.49 -10.66 39.08
CA THR A 487 28.31 -11.09 37.93
C THR A 487 29.53 -11.95 38.33
N ALA A 488 30.14 -11.66 39.49
CA ALA A 488 31.30 -12.44 40.01
C ALA A 488 30.95 -13.90 40.30
N ASP A 489 29.70 -14.17 40.63
CA ASP A 489 29.21 -15.52 40.92
C ASP A 489 29.12 -16.43 39.70
N GLU A 490 28.98 -15.82 38.51
CA GLU A 490 28.90 -16.50 37.22
C GLU A 490 30.27 -17.03 36.77
N SER A 491 30.92 -17.85 37.59
CA SER A 491 32.26 -18.40 37.37
C SER A 491 32.35 -19.85 37.78
N GLU A 492 33.38 -20.56 37.31
CA GLU A 492 33.64 -21.99 37.61
C GLU A 492 32.47 -22.92 37.31
N LEU A 493 31.73 -22.64 36.24
CA LEU A 493 30.55 -23.37 35.87
C LEU A 493 30.88 -24.74 35.25
N ALA A 494 29.97 -25.70 35.41
CA ALA A 494 29.94 -26.95 34.66
C ALA A 494 29.01 -26.78 33.45
N PHE A 495 29.55 -26.98 32.26
CA PHE A 495 28.76 -27.01 31.02
C PHE A 495 27.82 -28.21 31.05
N GLU A 496 26.49 -27.95 31.00
CA GLU A 496 25.46 -28.98 31.09
C GLU A 496 24.98 -29.42 29.70
N GLY A 497 25.12 -28.57 28.69
CA GLY A 497 24.75 -28.89 27.32
C GLY A 497 24.18 -27.74 26.52
N ILE A 498 23.56 -28.09 25.41
CA ILE A 498 23.04 -27.16 24.38
C ILE A 498 21.57 -27.43 24.13
N CYS A 499 20.75 -26.39 24.19
CA CYS A 499 19.39 -26.41 23.69
C CYS A 499 19.38 -25.85 22.26
N ALA A 500 18.94 -26.62 21.29
CA ALA A 500 18.86 -26.24 19.89
C ALA A 500 17.42 -25.98 19.51
N PHE A 501 17.16 -24.82 18.94
CA PHE A 501 15.83 -24.32 18.59
C PHE A 501 15.67 -24.19 17.10
N ALA A 502 14.50 -24.56 16.59
CA ALA A 502 14.08 -24.39 15.22
C ALA A 502 13.01 -23.29 15.10
N ASP A 503 13.08 -22.55 14.00
CA ASP A 503 12.01 -21.67 13.51
C ASP A 503 11.57 -22.26 12.16
N PRO A 504 10.61 -23.21 12.14
CA PRO A 504 10.26 -23.96 10.94
C PRO A 504 9.58 -23.06 9.90
N PRO A 505 9.82 -23.31 8.59
CA PRO A 505 9.06 -22.64 7.55
C PRO A 505 7.57 -23.01 7.66
N LYS A 506 6.72 -22.06 7.30
CA LYS A 506 5.27 -22.33 7.18
C LYS A 506 5.01 -23.41 6.16
N PRO A 507 4.05 -24.32 6.39
CA PRO A 507 3.73 -25.40 5.44
C PRO A 507 3.32 -24.87 4.05
N THR A 508 2.73 -23.68 3.98
CA THR A 508 2.27 -23.02 2.75
C THR A 508 3.40 -22.31 2.00
N ALA A 509 4.54 -22.02 2.64
CA ALA A 509 5.57 -21.12 2.10
C ALA A 509 6.13 -21.60 0.75
N ALA A 510 6.48 -22.89 0.63
CA ALA A 510 7.05 -23.42 -0.61
C ALA A 510 6.04 -23.36 -1.78
N ALA A 511 4.77 -23.70 -1.54
CA ALA A 511 3.71 -23.62 -2.55
C ALA A 511 3.44 -22.17 -2.98
N ALA A 512 3.36 -21.25 -2.04
CA ALA A 512 3.18 -19.82 -2.31
C ALA A 512 4.34 -19.23 -3.10
N ILE A 513 5.58 -19.60 -2.79
CA ILE A 513 6.78 -19.16 -3.54
C ILE A 513 6.73 -19.71 -4.98
N ALA A 514 6.39 -20.98 -5.18
CA ALA A 514 6.25 -21.55 -6.50
C ALA A 514 5.14 -20.85 -7.31
N ARG A 515 4.02 -20.51 -6.67
CA ARG A 515 2.91 -19.76 -7.29
C ARG A 515 3.36 -18.34 -7.68
N LEU A 516 4.06 -17.62 -6.81
CA LEU A 516 4.62 -16.30 -7.11
C LEU A 516 5.64 -16.37 -8.25
N ALA A 517 6.53 -17.36 -8.24
CA ALA A 517 7.50 -17.57 -9.32
C ALA A 517 6.82 -17.86 -10.68
N SER A 518 5.78 -18.70 -10.70
CA SER A 518 4.97 -18.95 -11.91
C SER A 518 4.27 -17.69 -12.42
N ALA A 519 3.92 -16.79 -11.49
CA ALA A 519 3.38 -15.47 -11.80
C ALA A 519 4.47 -14.44 -12.19
N GLY A 520 5.75 -14.83 -12.29
CA GLY A 520 6.87 -13.96 -12.65
C GLY A 520 7.33 -13.02 -11.51
N VAL A 521 7.06 -13.37 -10.26
CA VAL A 521 7.54 -12.65 -9.07
C VAL A 521 8.65 -13.45 -8.42
N ARG A 522 9.86 -12.89 -8.38
CA ARG A 522 11.02 -13.51 -7.74
C ARG A 522 11.08 -13.13 -6.26
N LEU A 523 11.17 -14.10 -5.37
CA LEU A 523 11.31 -13.86 -3.93
C LEU A 523 12.78 -13.69 -3.54
N LYS A 524 13.04 -12.73 -2.61
CA LYS A 524 14.34 -12.52 -1.97
C LYS A 524 14.18 -12.41 -0.46
N ILE A 525 15.04 -13.11 0.29
CA ILE A 525 15.01 -13.12 1.76
C ILE A 525 16.04 -12.12 2.27
N LEU A 526 15.60 -11.13 3.04
CA LEU A 526 16.41 -10.07 3.65
C LEU A 526 16.30 -10.13 5.16
N SER A 527 17.27 -10.76 5.83
CA SER A 527 17.21 -11.05 7.27
C SER A 527 18.37 -10.45 8.07
N GLY A 528 18.12 -10.15 9.34
CA GLY A 528 19.16 -9.87 10.33
C GLY A 528 19.90 -11.13 10.83
N ASP A 529 19.38 -12.33 10.53
CA ASP A 529 19.97 -13.61 10.95
C ASP A 529 21.25 -13.95 10.17
N ASP A 530 21.97 -14.96 10.68
CA ASP A 530 23.19 -15.45 10.03
C ASP A 530 22.92 -15.92 8.59
N PRO A 531 23.77 -15.56 7.60
CA PRO A 531 23.61 -15.97 6.20
C PRO A 531 23.46 -17.49 5.99
N ILE A 532 24.07 -18.32 6.84
CA ILE A 532 23.98 -19.78 6.77
C ILE A 532 22.55 -20.23 7.07
N VAL A 533 21.93 -19.66 8.11
CA VAL A 533 20.53 -19.96 8.49
C VAL A 533 19.57 -19.51 7.40
N VAL A 534 19.78 -18.31 6.83
CA VAL A 534 18.96 -17.80 5.73
C VAL A 534 19.08 -18.64 4.47
N LYS A 535 20.31 -19.05 4.12
CA LYS A 535 20.58 -19.93 2.97
C LYS A 535 19.87 -21.28 3.10
N ARG A 536 19.91 -21.89 4.30
CA ARG A 536 19.22 -23.15 4.56
C ARG A 536 17.70 -22.99 4.42
N LEU A 537 17.12 -21.96 5.03
CA LEU A 537 15.68 -21.69 4.90
C LEU A 537 15.29 -21.52 3.41
N ALA A 538 16.08 -20.75 2.67
CA ALA A 538 15.86 -20.56 1.24
C ALA A 538 15.82 -21.90 0.49
N GLY A 539 16.73 -22.81 0.79
CA GLY A 539 16.73 -24.16 0.22
C GLY A 539 15.49 -24.99 0.62
N LEU A 540 15.05 -24.90 1.89
CA LEU A 540 13.85 -25.61 2.37
C LEU A 540 12.55 -25.12 1.70
N VAL A 541 12.48 -23.86 1.31
CA VAL A 541 11.31 -23.28 0.62
C VAL A 541 11.42 -23.27 -0.90
N GLY A 542 12.45 -23.95 -1.45
CA GLY A 542 12.61 -24.14 -2.91
C GLY A 542 13.25 -22.97 -3.65
N LEU A 543 13.92 -22.04 -2.95
CA LEU A 543 14.69 -20.97 -3.58
C LEU A 543 16.11 -21.44 -3.91
N ASN A 544 16.65 -20.96 -5.03
CA ASN A 544 18.05 -21.20 -5.36
C ASN A 544 18.94 -20.24 -4.54
N ALA A 545 19.52 -20.75 -3.47
CA ALA A 545 20.37 -20.00 -2.57
C ALA A 545 21.85 -20.47 -2.62
N GLU A 546 22.38 -20.78 -3.83
CA GLU A 546 23.80 -21.14 -3.96
C GLU A 546 24.72 -20.05 -3.40
N LYS A 547 24.35 -18.79 -3.64
CA LYS A 547 25.05 -17.58 -3.14
C LYS A 547 24.21 -16.86 -2.11
N SER A 548 24.85 -16.45 -1.01
CA SER A 548 24.28 -15.52 -0.04
C SER A 548 25.26 -14.39 0.22
N LEU A 549 24.75 -13.18 0.53
CA LEU A 549 25.54 -12.02 0.91
C LEU A 549 25.24 -11.62 2.34
N SER A 550 26.30 -11.24 3.07
CA SER A 550 26.16 -10.67 4.41
C SER A 550 26.11 -9.14 4.36
N GLY A 551 25.63 -8.52 5.45
CA GLY A 551 25.67 -7.06 5.60
C GLY A 551 27.09 -6.49 5.46
N SER A 552 28.12 -7.21 5.92
CA SER A 552 29.52 -6.81 5.75
C SER A 552 29.99 -6.88 4.30
N ASP A 553 29.45 -7.78 3.48
CA ASP A 553 29.76 -7.84 2.05
C ASP A 553 29.10 -6.66 1.31
N ILE A 554 27.82 -6.36 1.66
CA ILE A 554 27.08 -5.22 1.08
C ILE A 554 27.73 -3.89 1.42
N ALA A 555 28.27 -3.73 2.63
CA ALA A 555 28.96 -2.51 3.06
C ALA A 555 30.21 -2.23 2.21
N LYS A 556 30.87 -3.24 1.65
CA LYS A 556 32.06 -3.11 0.79
C LYS A 556 31.73 -2.79 -0.66
N LEU A 557 30.48 -2.99 -1.10
CA LEU A 557 30.05 -2.76 -2.48
C LEU A 557 29.60 -1.30 -2.66
N ASN A 558 29.98 -0.67 -3.78
CA ASN A 558 29.31 0.53 -4.24
C ASN A 558 27.94 0.21 -4.85
N ASP A 559 27.12 1.20 -5.14
CA ASP A 559 25.74 1.00 -5.59
C ASP A 559 25.65 0.32 -6.96
N GLU A 560 26.60 0.55 -7.85
CA GLU A 560 26.65 -0.09 -9.17
C GLU A 560 26.97 -1.58 -9.06
N ALA A 561 27.95 -1.94 -8.25
CA ALA A 561 28.34 -3.33 -8.00
C ALA A 561 27.20 -4.07 -7.27
N LEU A 562 26.57 -3.40 -6.30
CA LEU A 562 25.40 -3.96 -5.61
C LEU A 562 24.26 -4.22 -6.59
N ALA A 563 23.98 -3.29 -7.49
CA ALA A 563 22.90 -3.44 -8.49
C ALA A 563 23.10 -4.62 -9.46
N VAL A 564 24.35 -5.04 -9.67
CA VAL A 564 24.66 -6.27 -10.42
C VAL A 564 24.45 -7.51 -9.54
N GLN A 565 24.95 -7.49 -8.30
CA GLN A 565 24.88 -8.65 -7.41
C GLN A 565 23.45 -8.99 -6.99
N VAL A 566 22.59 -7.99 -6.77
CA VAL A 566 21.19 -8.22 -6.35
C VAL A 566 20.37 -8.99 -7.40
N GLN A 567 20.79 -9.02 -8.65
CA GLN A 567 20.12 -9.83 -9.68
C GLN A 567 20.39 -11.33 -9.53
N ALA A 568 21.54 -11.70 -8.99
CA ALA A 568 21.98 -13.10 -8.88
C ALA A 568 21.68 -13.73 -7.51
N VAL A 569 21.56 -12.92 -6.44
CA VAL A 569 21.45 -13.39 -5.06
C VAL A 569 20.02 -13.27 -4.56
N ASP A 570 19.50 -14.32 -3.92
CA ASP A 570 18.16 -14.35 -3.33
C ASP A 570 18.15 -14.43 -1.79
N ALA A 571 19.30 -14.65 -1.15
CA ALA A 571 19.42 -14.79 0.30
C ALA A 571 20.46 -13.81 0.87
N TYR A 572 20.02 -12.98 1.83
CA TYR A 572 20.84 -11.99 2.48
C TYR A 572 20.72 -12.13 4.00
N GLY A 573 21.86 -12.11 4.71
CA GLY A 573 21.92 -12.28 6.16
C GLY A 573 22.70 -11.18 6.86
N ARG A 574 22.52 -11.05 8.19
CA ARG A 574 23.14 -10.04 9.05
C ARG A 574 22.99 -8.61 8.51
N LEU A 575 21.79 -8.31 7.97
CA LEU A 575 21.50 -7.01 7.42
C LEU A 575 21.13 -6.00 8.51
N ALA A 576 21.69 -4.80 8.40
CA ALA A 576 21.19 -3.62 9.11
C ALA A 576 19.96 -3.02 8.37
N PRO A 577 19.10 -2.25 9.05
CA PRO A 577 17.87 -1.70 8.46
C PRO A 577 18.09 -0.83 7.21
N ASP A 578 19.15 -0.01 7.20
CA ASP A 578 19.56 0.84 6.07
C ASP A 578 19.99 0.00 4.86
N GLN A 579 20.63 -1.14 5.08
CA GLN A 579 21.05 -2.05 4.02
C GLN A 579 19.86 -2.72 3.33
N LYS A 580 18.75 -2.99 4.04
CA LYS A 580 17.51 -3.48 3.43
C LYS A 580 16.99 -2.48 2.40
N SER A 581 16.94 -1.19 2.74
CA SER A 581 16.51 -0.14 1.81
C SER A 581 17.47 0.04 0.62
N ARG A 582 18.77 -0.13 0.85
CA ARG A 582 19.81 -0.04 -0.19
C ARG A 582 19.67 -1.17 -1.24
N ILE A 583 19.38 -2.40 -0.79
CA ILE A 583 19.09 -3.54 -1.68
C ILE A 583 17.84 -3.25 -2.53
N VAL A 584 16.76 -2.75 -1.92
CA VAL A 584 15.54 -2.38 -2.64
C VAL A 584 15.84 -1.37 -3.74
N LYS A 585 16.53 -0.27 -3.43
CA LYS A 585 16.91 0.75 -4.42
C LYS A 585 17.81 0.19 -5.54
N ALA A 586 18.72 -0.72 -5.21
CA ALA A 586 19.57 -1.39 -6.18
C ALA A 586 18.75 -2.26 -7.16
N LEU A 587 17.69 -2.94 -6.69
CA LEU A 587 16.77 -3.68 -7.56
C LEU A 587 15.96 -2.75 -8.46
N GLN A 588 15.42 -1.66 -7.89
CA GLN A 588 14.67 -0.64 -8.65
C GLN A 588 15.51 0.02 -9.75
N SER A 589 16.80 0.27 -9.50
CA SER A 589 17.72 0.84 -10.50
C SER A 589 17.91 -0.06 -11.73
N LYS A 590 17.57 -1.34 -11.63
CA LYS A 590 17.56 -2.31 -12.75
C LYS A 590 16.17 -2.52 -13.38
N GLY A 591 15.22 -1.65 -13.04
CA GLY A 591 13.87 -1.69 -13.60
C GLY A 591 12.94 -2.71 -12.93
N ALA A 592 13.32 -3.29 -11.79
CA ALA A 592 12.42 -4.15 -11.03
C ALA A 592 11.36 -3.30 -10.29
N VAL A 593 10.11 -3.77 -10.30
CA VAL A 593 9.07 -3.28 -9.38
C VAL A 593 9.14 -4.13 -8.13
N VAL A 594 9.51 -3.51 -7.03
CA VAL A 594 9.89 -4.18 -5.79
C VAL A 594 8.80 -4.06 -4.74
N GLY A 595 8.26 -5.20 -4.29
CA GLY A 595 7.49 -5.31 -3.06
C GLY A 595 8.40 -5.62 -1.87
N PHE A 596 8.06 -5.09 -0.71
CA PHE A 596 8.73 -5.43 0.54
C PHE A 596 7.69 -5.85 1.58
N LEU A 597 7.86 -7.05 2.14
CA LEU A 597 7.01 -7.58 3.21
C LEU A 597 7.81 -7.66 4.51
N GLY A 598 7.34 -6.93 5.54
CA GLY A 598 7.98 -6.89 6.85
C GLY A 598 7.02 -6.56 7.98
N ASP A 599 7.37 -6.95 9.20
CA ASP A 599 6.54 -6.81 10.40
C ASP A 599 7.25 -6.09 11.57
N GLY A 600 8.57 -5.92 11.47
CA GLY A 600 9.40 -5.32 12.51
C GLY A 600 9.77 -3.85 12.30
N ILE A 601 10.27 -3.22 13.33
CA ILE A 601 10.83 -1.84 13.28
C ILE A 601 11.96 -1.76 12.24
N ASN A 602 12.79 -2.80 12.17
CA ASN A 602 13.94 -2.89 11.27
C ASN A 602 13.57 -2.96 9.78
N ASP A 603 12.29 -3.21 9.48
CA ASP A 603 11.77 -3.32 8.10
C ASP A 603 11.24 -2.00 7.56
N ALA A 604 10.94 -1.05 8.44
CA ALA A 604 10.33 0.21 8.04
C ALA A 604 11.10 0.99 6.95
N PRO A 605 12.46 1.05 6.97
CA PRO A 605 13.22 1.66 5.88
C PRO A 605 13.06 0.93 4.54
N GLY A 606 13.01 -0.42 4.58
CA GLY A 606 12.75 -1.26 3.40
C GLY A 606 11.34 -1.08 2.84
N LEU A 607 10.33 -1.08 3.72
CA LEU A 607 8.92 -0.84 3.39
C LEU A 607 8.71 0.51 2.69
N LYS A 608 9.34 1.58 3.19
CA LYS A 608 9.26 2.93 2.59
C LYS A 608 10.03 3.06 1.29
N ALA A 609 11.11 2.31 1.11
CA ALA A 609 11.93 2.37 -0.09
C ALA A 609 11.33 1.58 -1.26
N ALA A 610 10.51 0.57 -0.98
CA ALA A 610 9.87 -0.26 -1.98
C ALA A 610 8.81 0.49 -2.77
N ASP A 611 8.48 0.00 -3.98
CA ASP A 611 7.36 0.49 -4.78
C ASP A 611 6.04 0.15 -4.10
N ILE A 612 6.01 -0.96 -3.37
CA ILE A 612 4.89 -1.36 -2.53
C ILE A 612 5.37 -1.97 -1.21
N GLY A 613 4.99 -1.33 -0.11
CA GLY A 613 5.18 -1.84 1.24
C GLY A 613 4.01 -2.71 1.69
N LEU A 614 4.31 -3.93 2.14
CA LEU A 614 3.34 -4.90 2.66
C LEU A 614 3.67 -5.18 4.13
N SER A 615 2.67 -5.19 5.00
CA SER A 615 2.84 -5.58 6.40
C SER A 615 1.69 -6.49 6.86
N VAL A 616 1.78 -7.04 8.05
CA VAL A 616 0.76 -7.92 8.61
C VAL A 616 0.01 -7.24 9.75
N GLU A 617 -1.19 -7.72 10.08
CA GLU A 617 -2.04 -7.14 11.14
C GLU A 617 -1.35 -7.11 12.52
N GLY A 618 -0.58 -8.15 12.85
CA GLY A 618 0.18 -8.25 14.11
C GLY A 618 1.53 -7.54 14.11
N ALA A 619 1.88 -6.81 13.05
CA ALA A 619 3.15 -6.10 12.94
C ALA A 619 3.24 -4.89 13.88
N THR A 620 4.45 -4.41 14.14
CA THR A 620 4.69 -3.18 14.90
C THR A 620 4.00 -1.98 14.24
N GLY A 621 3.57 -1.01 15.03
CA GLY A 621 2.91 0.20 14.55
C GLY A 621 3.71 0.93 13.46
N VAL A 622 5.04 0.92 13.58
CA VAL A 622 5.96 1.51 12.58
C VAL A 622 5.92 0.78 11.25
N ALA A 623 5.97 -0.56 11.26
CA ALA A 623 5.88 -1.35 10.04
C ALA A 623 4.52 -1.15 9.37
N GLN A 624 3.43 -1.19 10.16
CA GLN A 624 2.08 -0.93 9.64
C GLN A 624 1.94 0.49 9.07
N ALA A 625 2.53 1.51 9.72
CA ALA A 625 2.48 2.89 9.22
C ALA A 625 3.24 3.05 7.90
N ALA A 626 4.40 2.39 7.78
CA ALA A 626 5.23 2.43 6.59
C ALA A 626 4.63 1.67 5.40
N ALA A 627 3.73 0.70 5.64
CA ALA A 627 3.16 -0.16 4.63
C ALA A 627 2.00 0.51 3.86
N ASP A 628 1.87 0.15 2.59
CA ASP A 628 0.76 0.53 1.70
C ASP A 628 -0.44 -0.41 1.83
N MET A 629 -0.19 -1.66 2.20
CA MET A 629 -1.21 -2.70 2.40
C MET A 629 -0.95 -3.50 3.65
N ILE A 630 -2.01 -3.96 4.30
CA ILE A 630 -1.95 -4.81 5.49
C ILE A 630 -2.57 -6.17 5.17
N LEU A 631 -1.83 -7.23 5.42
CA LEU A 631 -2.29 -8.59 5.29
C LEU A 631 -2.93 -9.02 6.61
N LEU A 632 -4.19 -9.46 6.58
CA LEU A 632 -4.92 -9.98 7.75
C LEU A 632 -4.52 -11.42 8.10
N ALA A 633 -3.63 -12.02 7.35
CA ALA A 633 -2.99 -13.27 7.65
C ALA A 633 -1.52 -13.20 7.22
N SER A 634 -0.64 -13.63 8.08
CA SER A 634 0.79 -13.68 7.80
C SER A 634 1.10 -14.90 6.91
N ASP A 635 0.66 -14.87 5.64
CA ASP A 635 0.85 -15.96 4.67
C ASP A 635 1.15 -15.40 3.27
N LEU A 636 2.15 -15.96 2.60
CA LEU A 636 2.53 -15.57 1.24
C LEU A 636 1.47 -15.92 0.18
N GLU A 637 0.59 -16.88 0.45
CA GLU A 637 -0.57 -17.16 -0.42
C GLU A 637 -1.46 -15.93 -0.56
N VAL A 638 -1.65 -15.17 0.53
CA VAL A 638 -2.41 -13.91 0.52
C VAL A 638 -1.76 -12.87 -0.37
N VAL A 639 -0.42 -12.82 -0.40
CA VAL A 639 0.32 -11.94 -1.32
C VAL A 639 0.11 -12.37 -2.77
N ALA A 640 0.17 -13.67 -3.07
CA ALA A 640 -0.07 -14.19 -4.41
C ALA A 640 -1.49 -13.88 -4.90
N ASP A 641 -2.49 -14.00 -4.03
CA ASP A 641 -3.86 -13.58 -4.31
C ASP A 641 -3.96 -12.08 -4.58
N GLY A 642 -3.26 -11.27 -3.79
CA GLY A 642 -3.19 -9.82 -3.98
C GLY A 642 -2.59 -9.44 -5.33
N VAL A 643 -1.50 -10.09 -5.75
CA VAL A 643 -0.86 -9.88 -7.06
C VAL A 643 -1.84 -10.19 -8.20
N GLU A 644 -2.56 -11.31 -8.13
CA GLU A 644 -3.56 -11.67 -9.13
C GLU A 644 -4.67 -10.63 -9.24
N GLU A 645 -5.22 -10.18 -8.09
CA GLU A 645 -6.27 -9.14 -8.06
C GLU A 645 -5.76 -7.77 -8.51
N GLY A 646 -4.51 -7.42 -8.19
CA GLY A 646 -3.85 -6.21 -8.69
C GLY A 646 -3.79 -6.20 -10.21
N ARG A 647 -3.35 -7.29 -10.83
CA ARG A 647 -3.30 -7.48 -12.29
C ARG A 647 -4.67 -7.43 -12.93
N ARG A 648 -5.67 -8.07 -12.30
CA ARG A 648 -7.07 -8.04 -12.77
C ARG A 648 -7.62 -6.60 -12.75
N THR A 649 -7.35 -5.87 -11.70
CA THR A 649 -7.77 -4.48 -11.55
C THR A 649 -7.13 -3.60 -12.62
N PHE A 650 -5.82 -3.74 -12.82
CA PHE A 650 -5.10 -2.98 -13.84
C PHE A 650 -5.54 -3.33 -15.28
N ALA A 651 -5.79 -4.61 -15.56
CA ALA A 651 -6.30 -5.04 -16.86
C ALA A 651 -7.64 -4.35 -17.23
N ASN A 652 -8.54 -4.14 -16.25
CA ASN A 652 -9.78 -3.41 -16.50
C ASN A 652 -9.54 -1.91 -16.74
N ILE A 653 -8.58 -1.29 -16.06
CA ILE A 653 -8.18 0.11 -16.37
C ILE A 653 -7.64 0.20 -17.81
N LEU A 654 -6.78 -0.74 -18.22
CA LEU A 654 -6.23 -0.77 -19.58
C LEU A 654 -7.33 -0.98 -20.65
N LYS A 655 -8.41 -1.73 -20.37
CA LYS A 655 -9.54 -1.84 -21.30
C LYS A 655 -10.13 -0.46 -21.58
N TYR A 656 -10.46 0.30 -20.55
CA TYR A 656 -11.00 1.66 -20.70
C TYR A 656 -10.04 2.55 -21.47
N VAL A 657 -8.77 2.56 -21.10
CA VAL A 657 -7.75 3.42 -21.77
C VAL A 657 -7.62 3.08 -23.26
N ARG A 658 -7.65 1.78 -23.64
CA ARG A 658 -7.60 1.36 -25.04
C ARG A 658 -8.85 1.78 -25.80
N MET A 659 -10.02 1.66 -25.19
CA MET A 659 -11.30 2.04 -25.80
C MET A 659 -11.34 3.55 -26.06
N GLY A 660 -11.09 4.35 -25.01
CA GLY A 660 -11.08 5.80 -25.16
C GLY A 660 -10.02 6.30 -26.16
N ALA A 661 -8.81 5.72 -26.11
CA ALA A 661 -7.72 6.11 -27.02
C ALA A 661 -8.02 5.77 -28.50
N SER A 662 -8.73 4.67 -28.80
CA SER A 662 -9.02 4.27 -30.18
C SER A 662 -10.28 4.93 -30.73
N SER A 663 -11.40 4.85 -29.99
CA SER A 663 -12.71 5.33 -30.45
C SER A 663 -12.76 6.85 -30.51
N ASN A 664 -12.33 7.54 -29.43
CA ASN A 664 -12.36 9.00 -29.41
C ASN A 664 -11.42 9.59 -30.47
N PHE A 665 -10.20 9.01 -30.61
CA PHE A 665 -9.25 9.48 -31.63
C PHE A 665 -9.81 9.31 -33.05
N GLY A 666 -10.37 8.14 -33.38
CA GLY A 666 -10.96 7.86 -34.69
C GLY A 666 -12.12 8.81 -35.02
N ASN A 667 -13.09 8.90 -34.11
CA ASN A 667 -14.26 9.74 -34.29
C ASN A 667 -13.91 11.24 -34.43
N MET A 668 -12.98 11.74 -33.63
CA MET A 668 -12.53 13.12 -33.69
C MET A 668 -11.72 13.43 -34.95
N LEU A 669 -10.91 12.50 -35.43
CA LEU A 669 -10.22 12.62 -36.71
C LEU A 669 -11.23 12.71 -37.85
N SER A 670 -12.25 11.88 -37.83
CA SER A 670 -13.35 11.91 -38.84
C SER A 670 -14.11 13.23 -38.81
N MET A 671 -14.47 13.75 -37.64
CA MET A 671 -15.11 15.04 -37.47
C MET A 671 -14.24 16.18 -37.97
N ALA A 672 -12.94 16.17 -37.65
CA ALA A 672 -12.02 17.21 -38.09
C ALA A 672 -11.95 17.26 -39.62
N VAL A 673 -11.71 16.14 -40.28
CA VAL A 673 -11.61 16.04 -41.75
C VAL A 673 -12.95 16.39 -42.39
N ALA A 674 -14.06 15.86 -41.92
CA ALA A 674 -15.39 16.16 -42.45
C ALA A 674 -15.76 17.63 -42.31
N SER A 675 -15.37 18.29 -41.18
CA SER A 675 -15.65 19.72 -40.96
C SER A 675 -14.92 20.64 -41.91
N ILE A 676 -13.87 20.18 -42.54
CA ILE A 676 -13.09 20.89 -43.57
C ILE A 676 -13.65 20.57 -44.96
N ALA A 677 -13.95 19.29 -45.24
CA ALA A 677 -14.36 18.81 -46.54
C ALA A 677 -15.82 19.12 -46.91
N LEU A 678 -16.72 19.12 -45.92
CA LEU A 678 -18.15 19.33 -46.15
C LEU A 678 -18.54 20.81 -46.10
N PRO A 679 -19.55 21.22 -46.87
CA PRO A 679 -20.06 22.61 -46.86
C PRO A 679 -20.86 22.95 -45.59
N PHE A 680 -21.15 21.96 -44.72
CA PHE A 680 -21.89 22.08 -43.47
C PHE A 680 -21.17 21.40 -42.33
N LEU A 681 -21.58 21.63 -41.08
CA LEU A 681 -21.06 20.91 -39.93
C LEU A 681 -21.49 19.45 -39.98
N PRO A 682 -20.53 18.48 -39.87
CA PRO A 682 -20.84 17.05 -39.91
C PRO A 682 -21.64 16.57 -38.70
N MET A 683 -21.50 17.21 -37.54
CA MET A 683 -22.33 17.11 -36.33
C MET A 683 -22.48 18.49 -35.70
N LEU A 684 -23.59 18.72 -35.05
CA LEU A 684 -23.79 19.93 -34.22
C LEU A 684 -23.06 19.76 -32.89
N PRO A 685 -22.63 20.85 -32.22
CA PRO A 685 -21.96 20.76 -30.90
C PRO A 685 -22.78 19.96 -29.88
N THR A 686 -24.10 20.13 -29.82
CA THR A 686 -25.01 19.37 -28.96
C THR A 686 -25.03 17.88 -29.27
N GLN A 687 -24.92 17.49 -30.54
CA GLN A 687 -24.88 16.10 -30.99
C GLN A 687 -23.52 15.45 -30.60
N ILE A 688 -22.40 16.20 -30.69
CA ILE A 688 -21.08 15.73 -30.24
C ILE A 688 -21.08 15.45 -28.75
N LEU A 689 -21.61 16.36 -27.95
CA LEU A 689 -21.70 16.21 -26.50
C LEU A 689 -22.61 15.05 -26.12
N LEU A 690 -23.73 14.86 -26.80
CA LEU A 690 -24.64 13.73 -26.62
C LEU A 690 -23.94 12.39 -26.97
N ASN A 691 -23.19 12.35 -28.07
CA ASN A 691 -22.43 11.18 -28.49
C ASN A 691 -21.45 10.79 -27.41
N ASN A 692 -20.68 11.76 -26.90
CA ASN A 692 -19.70 11.50 -25.83
C ASN A 692 -20.38 11.02 -24.53
N LEU A 693 -21.45 11.66 -24.09
CA LEU A 693 -22.20 11.27 -22.91
C LEU A 693 -22.72 9.83 -23.01
N LEU A 694 -23.30 9.43 -24.14
CA LEU A 694 -23.81 8.08 -24.33
C LEU A 694 -22.70 7.04 -24.45
N TYR A 695 -21.59 7.40 -25.08
CA TYR A 695 -20.39 6.57 -25.12
C TYR A 695 -19.82 6.35 -23.70
N ASP A 696 -19.65 7.41 -22.93
CA ASP A 696 -19.20 7.36 -21.54
C ASP A 696 -20.12 6.48 -20.67
N LEU A 697 -21.45 6.64 -20.80
CA LEU A 697 -22.42 5.78 -20.12
C LEU A 697 -22.26 4.30 -20.51
N SER A 698 -21.88 4.01 -21.74
CA SER A 698 -21.65 2.64 -22.20
C SER A 698 -20.47 1.96 -21.53
N GLU A 699 -19.47 2.74 -21.11
CA GLU A 699 -18.23 2.27 -20.48
C GLU A 699 -18.32 2.11 -18.96
N LEU A 700 -19.38 2.57 -18.29
CA LEU A 700 -19.56 2.48 -16.84
C LEU A 700 -19.49 1.05 -16.28
N GLY A 701 -19.75 0.06 -17.12
CA GLY A 701 -19.65 -1.36 -16.75
C GLY A 701 -18.25 -1.95 -16.76
N ILE A 702 -17.23 -1.27 -17.31
CA ILE A 702 -15.85 -1.78 -17.45
C ILE A 702 -15.21 -2.18 -16.11
N PRO A 703 -15.35 -1.42 -15.02
CA PRO A 703 -14.82 -1.83 -13.71
C PRO A 703 -15.34 -3.18 -13.20
N PHE A 704 -16.48 -3.62 -13.73
CA PHE A 704 -17.17 -4.84 -13.36
C PHE A 704 -16.93 -6.01 -14.31
N ASP A 705 -16.19 -5.77 -15.39
CA ASP A 705 -15.97 -6.79 -16.42
C ASP A 705 -15.01 -7.91 -15.99
N GLY A 706 -15.09 -9.06 -16.65
CA GLY A 706 -14.22 -10.20 -16.45
C GLY A 706 -12.83 -9.97 -17.03
N VAL A 707 -11.83 -10.65 -16.45
CA VAL A 707 -10.46 -10.67 -16.96
C VAL A 707 -10.02 -12.12 -17.11
N ARG A 708 -9.48 -12.48 -18.26
CA ARG A 708 -8.97 -13.84 -18.53
C ARG A 708 -7.73 -14.15 -17.71
N ALA A 709 -7.53 -15.42 -17.39
CA ALA A 709 -6.38 -15.88 -16.62
C ALA A 709 -5.03 -15.54 -17.29
N GLU A 710 -4.97 -15.56 -18.61
CA GLU A 710 -3.75 -15.20 -19.34
C GLU A 710 -3.31 -13.75 -19.11
N ALA A 711 -4.25 -12.83 -18.89
CA ALA A 711 -3.97 -11.43 -18.60
C ALA A 711 -3.49 -11.20 -17.17
N THR A 712 -3.72 -12.14 -16.24
CA THR A 712 -3.23 -12.07 -14.85
C THR A 712 -1.97 -12.91 -14.61
N ALA A 713 -1.58 -13.74 -15.59
CA ALA A 713 -0.47 -14.68 -15.44
C ALA A 713 0.91 -14.01 -15.31
N ARG A 714 1.10 -12.84 -15.89
CA ARG A 714 2.39 -12.13 -15.91
C ARG A 714 2.24 -10.69 -15.43
N PRO A 715 3.32 -10.06 -14.93
CA PRO A 715 3.31 -8.64 -14.59
C PRO A 715 2.89 -7.81 -15.79
N GLN A 716 1.97 -6.88 -15.57
CA GLN A 716 1.53 -5.94 -16.60
C GLN A 716 2.07 -4.55 -16.24
N VAL A 717 2.81 -3.98 -17.19
CA VAL A 717 3.39 -2.64 -17.08
C VAL A 717 2.64 -1.71 -18.03
N TRP A 718 2.57 -0.44 -17.67
CA TRP A 718 2.04 0.59 -18.55
C TRP A 718 2.95 0.73 -19.80
N ASP A 719 2.44 0.35 -20.97
CA ASP A 719 3.16 0.49 -22.23
C ASP A 719 2.56 1.63 -23.09
N MET A 720 3.12 2.83 -22.93
CA MET A 720 2.70 4.00 -23.68
C MET A 720 2.82 3.79 -25.19
N ASN A 721 3.93 3.20 -25.65
CA ASN A 721 4.15 2.95 -27.07
C ASN A 721 3.15 1.94 -27.64
N GLY A 722 2.80 0.92 -26.87
CA GLY A 722 1.76 -0.04 -27.22
C GLY A 722 0.38 0.61 -27.29
N LEU A 723 0.04 1.51 -26.37
CA LEU A 723 -1.22 2.27 -26.41
C LEU A 723 -1.30 3.21 -27.63
N ILE A 724 -0.25 3.96 -27.89
CA ILE A 724 -0.16 4.84 -29.08
C ILE A 724 -0.29 4.02 -30.36
N ARG A 725 0.40 2.90 -30.47
CA ARG A 725 0.29 2.01 -31.64
C ARG A 725 -1.12 1.44 -31.78
N PHE A 726 -1.76 1.04 -30.68
CA PHE A 726 -3.13 0.55 -30.67
C PHE A 726 -4.08 1.62 -31.20
N ALA A 727 -3.98 2.84 -30.70
CA ALA A 727 -4.76 3.99 -31.17
C ALA A 727 -4.47 4.32 -32.65
N ALA A 728 -3.20 4.25 -33.08
CA ALA A 728 -2.79 4.52 -34.47
C ALA A 728 -3.24 3.46 -35.48
N ILE A 729 -3.61 2.26 -35.04
CA ILE A 729 -4.17 1.22 -35.90
C ILE A 729 -5.71 1.26 -35.87
N MET A 730 -6.29 1.27 -34.68
CA MET A 730 -7.74 1.15 -34.50
C MET A 730 -8.48 2.45 -34.77
N GLY A 731 -7.87 3.61 -34.46
CA GLY A 731 -8.46 4.93 -34.72
C GLY A 731 -8.65 5.22 -36.22
N PRO A 732 -7.58 5.17 -37.03
CA PRO A 732 -7.71 5.34 -38.48
C PRO A 732 -8.61 4.29 -39.14
N LEU A 733 -8.70 3.06 -38.60
CA LEU A 733 -9.68 2.09 -39.08
C LEU A 733 -11.11 2.63 -38.91
N SER A 734 -11.46 3.15 -37.73
CA SER A 734 -12.77 3.78 -37.49
C SER A 734 -13.01 4.91 -38.46
N SER A 735 -12.07 5.84 -38.61
CA SER A 735 -12.17 6.97 -39.52
C SER A 735 -12.34 6.54 -41.00
N LEU A 736 -11.72 5.46 -41.43
CA LEU A 736 -11.88 4.94 -42.78
C LEU A 736 -13.36 4.55 -43.05
N PHE A 737 -14.01 3.92 -42.07
CA PHE A 737 -15.41 3.55 -42.18
C PHE A 737 -16.36 4.75 -42.07
N ASP A 738 -16.01 5.74 -41.23
CA ASP A 738 -16.72 7.03 -41.22
C ASP A 738 -16.66 7.70 -42.61
N PHE A 739 -15.46 7.76 -43.22
CA PHE A 739 -15.34 8.36 -44.59
C PHE A 739 -16.09 7.55 -45.66
N LEU A 740 -16.13 6.24 -45.53
CA LEU A 740 -16.97 5.41 -46.36
C LEU A 740 -18.46 5.76 -46.21
N THR A 741 -18.91 5.89 -44.98
CA THR A 741 -20.27 6.34 -44.63
C THR A 741 -20.54 7.72 -45.22
N PHE A 742 -19.61 8.68 -45.08
CA PHE A 742 -19.76 10.02 -45.67
C PHE A 742 -19.90 9.96 -47.22
N GLY A 743 -19.06 9.15 -47.89
CA GLY A 743 -19.13 8.96 -49.32
C GLY A 743 -20.47 8.37 -49.76
N VAL A 744 -20.93 7.35 -49.05
CA VAL A 744 -22.25 6.74 -49.34
C VAL A 744 -23.38 7.70 -49.12
N LEU A 745 -23.40 8.48 -48.03
CA LEU A 745 -24.44 9.46 -47.73
C LEU A 745 -24.46 10.60 -48.75
N VAL A 746 -23.31 11.14 -49.14
CA VAL A 746 -23.22 12.29 -50.05
C VAL A 746 -23.45 11.89 -51.50
N PHE A 747 -22.76 10.83 -51.98
CA PHE A 747 -22.75 10.50 -53.43
C PHE A 747 -23.77 9.46 -53.84
N VAL A 748 -24.24 8.59 -52.96
CA VAL A 748 -25.23 7.55 -53.30
C VAL A 748 -26.64 8.02 -52.92
N PHE A 749 -26.79 8.54 -51.70
CA PHE A 749 -28.08 8.90 -51.16
C PHE A 749 -28.44 10.39 -51.34
N ASN A 750 -27.48 11.25 -51.70
CA ASN A 750 -27.64 12.70 -51.72
C ASN A 750 -28.36 13.27 -50.45
N ALA A 751 -27.91 12.80 -49.28
CA ALA A 751 -28.52 13.08 -48.00
C ALA A 751 -28.55 14.57 -47.69
N SER A 752 -29.67 15.06 -47.14
CA SER A 752 -29.72 16.41 -46.55
C SER A 752 -28.74 16.54 -45.39
N PRO A 753 -28.30 17.75 -45.02
CA PRO A 753 -27.40 17.91 -43.85
C PRO A 753 -27.96 17.34 -42.55
N ALA A 754 -29.28 17.34 -42.36
CA ALA A 754 -29.90 16.78 -41.14
C ALA A 754 -29.94 15.24 -41.18
N GLU A 755 -30.31 14.64 -42.32
CA GLU A 755 -30.25 13.17 -42.52
C GLU A 755 -28.82 12.68 -42.41
N PHE A 756 -27.84 13.41 -42.98
CA PHE A 756 -26.40 13.07 -42.85
C PHE A 756 -25.99 13.02 -41.38
N ARG A 757 -26.26 14.07 -40.61
CA ARG A 757 -25.89 14.14 -39.17
C ARG A 757 -26.53 13.01 -38.37
N THR A 758 -27.81 12.76 -38.60
CA THR A 758 -28.55 11.71 -37.91
C THR A 758 -27.99 10.32 -38.24
N THR A 759 -27.78 10.04 -39.53
CA THR A 759 -27.27 8.71 -39.95
C THR A 759 -25.86 8.46 -39.47
N TRP A 760 -25.01 9.50 -39.56
CA TRP A 760 -23.65 9.36 -39.01
C TRP A 760 -23.63 9.24 -37.47
N PHE A 761 -24.49 9.96 -36.74
CA PHE A 761 -24.62 9.77 -35.30
C PHE A 761 -25.00 8.32 -34.96
N LEU A 762 -25.96 7.74 -35.65
CA LEU A 762 -26.37 6.34 -35.44
C LEU A 762 -25.25 5.35 -35.76
N GLU A 763 -24.54 5.57 -36.87
CA GLU A 763 -23.38 4.76 -37.24
C GLU A 763 -22.26 4.88 -36.20
N SER A 764 -21.88 6.09 -35.86
CA SER A 764 -20.82 6.38 -34.91
C SER A 764 -21.10 5.75 -33.52
N MET A 765 -22.33 5.88 -33.04
CA MET A 765 -22.74 5.26 -31.77
C MET A 765 -22.71 3.71 -31.85
N ALA A 766 -23.19 3.13 -32.97
CA ALA A 766 -23.16 1.67 -33.15
C ALA A 766 -21.74 1.14 -33.20
N THR A 767 -20.84 1.78 -33.99
CA THR A 767 -19.44 1.37 -34.11
C THR A 767 -18.69 1.51 -32.80
N GLN A 768 -18.81 2.66 -32.10
CA GLN A 768 -18.11 2.93 -30.85
C GLN A 768 -18.57 2.01 -29.72
N ILE A 769 -19.88 1.75 -29.57
CA ILE A 769 -20.38 0.90 -28.48
C ILE A 769 -20.16 -0.58 -28.76
N LEU A 770 -20.40 -1.05 -30.00
CA LEU A 770 -20.26 -2.48 -30.32
C LEU A 770 -18.79 -2.92 -30.37
N VAL A 771 -17.86 -2.05 -30.73
CA VAL A 771 -16.43 -2.36 -30.73
C VAL A 771 -15.88 -2.58 -29.32
N ILE A 772 -16.54 -2.06 -28.26
CA ILE A 772 -16.22 -2.34 -26.87
C ILE A 772 -16.13 -3.86 -26.63
N PHE A 773 -17.12 -4.61 -27.15
CA PHE A 773 -17.16 -6.07 -27.00
C PHE A 773 -15.99 -6.79 -27.72
N ILE A 774 -15.40 -6.19 -28.73
CA ILE A 774 -14.23 -6.70 -29.46
C ILE A 774 -12.94 -6.33 -28.73
N ILE A 775 -12.75 -5.07 -28.40
CA ILE A 775 -11.48 -4.52 -27.86
C ILE A 775 -11.26 -4.95 -26.41
N ARG A 776 -12.34 -5.21 -25.63
CA ARG A 776 -12.24 -5.59 -24.20
C ARG A 776 -11.44 -6.87 -23.92
N THR A 777 -11.28 -7.73 -24.91
CA THR A 777 -10.59 -9.00 -24.77
C THR A 777 -9.46 -9.16 -25.80
N ASN A 778 -8.35 -9.76 -25.40
CA ASN A 778 -7.28 -10.12 -26.32
C ASN A 778 -7.63 -11.38 -27.13
N GLY A 779 -8.61 -12.16 -26.68
CA GLY A 779 -9.13 -13.34 -27.38
C GLY A 779 -10.30 -13.01 -28.29
N ARG A 780 -10.99 -14.07 -28.78
CA ARG A 780 -12.19 -13.91 -29.62
C ARG A 780 -13.39 -13.50 -28.74
N PRO A 781 -14.22 -12.52 -29.16
CA PRO A 781 -15.36 -12.01 -28.37
C PRO A 781 -16.36 -13.09 -27.95
N TRP A 782 -16.58 -14.10 -28.78
CA TRP A 782 -17.51 -15.20 -28.52
C TRP A 782 -16.96 -16.27 -27.58
N GLN A 783 -15.69 -16.19 -27.15
CA GLN A 783 -15.06 -17.06 -26.15
C GLN A 783 -14.96 -16.40 -24.77
N ASP A 784 -15.23 -15.10 -24.73
CA ASP A 784 -15.09 -14.29 -23.50
C ASP A 784 -16.28 -13.34 -23.39
N PHE A 785 -17.37 -13.82 -22.80
CA PHE A 785 -18.60 -13.04 -22.67
C PHE A 785 -18.43 -11.89 -21.67
N PRO A 786 -18.98 -10.70 -21.98
CA PRO A 786 -18.95 -9.57 -21.06
C PRO A 786 -19.78 -9.89 -19.80
N ARG A 787 -19.36 -9.33 -18.68
CA ARG A 787 -20.16 -9.40 -17.46
C ARG A 787 -21.46 -8.60 -17.63
N PRO A 788 -22.55 -8.98 -16.93
CA PRO A 788 -23.86 -8.34 -17.09
C PRO A 788 -23.85 -6.81 -16.94
N ALA A 789 -23.01 -6.27 -16.06
CA ALA A 789 -22.90 -4.82 -15.86
C ALA A 789 -22.42 -4.08 -17.12
N LEU A 790 -21.37 -4.60 -17.78
CA LEU A 790 -20.85 -4.02 -19.01
C LEU A 790 -21.86 -4.21 -20.17
N ALA A 791 -22.42 -5.42 -20.28
CA ALA A 791 -23.44 -5.69 -21.31
C ALA A 791 -24.63 -4.76 -21.14
N ALA A 792 -25.13 -4.57 -19.92
CA ALA A 792 -26.28 -3.71 -19.64
C ALA A 792 -25.99 -2.24 -19.92
N SER A 793 -24.87 -1.68 -19.43
CA SER A 793 -24.53 -0.27 -19.67
C SER A 793 -24.36 0.02 -21.17
N SER A 794 -23.63 -0.84 -21.89
CA SER A 794 -23.39 -0.67 -23.31
C SER A 794 -24.68 -0.84 -24.16
N LEU A 795 -25.49 -1.88 -23.86
CA LEU A 795 -26.73 -2.10 -24.63
C LEU A 795 -27.80 -1.04 -24.33
N VAL A 796 -27.93 -0.58 -23.10
CA VAL A 796 -28.85 0.52 -22.75
C VAL A 796 -28.43 1.79 -23.46
N ALA A 797 -27.15 2.16 -23.42
CA ALA A 797 -26.64 3.32 -24.14
C ALA A 797 -26.88 3.21 -25.65
N LEU A 798 -26.63 2.04 -26.23
CA LEU A 798 -26.89 1.78 -27.65
C LEU A 798 -28.40 1.91 -28.00
N ILE A 799 -29.28 1.32 -27.20
CA ILE A 799 -30.72 1.41 -27.42
C ILE A 799 -31.18 2.89 -27.37
N VAL A 800 -30.72 3.64 -26.37
CA VAL A 800 -31.03 5.06 -26.26
C VAL A 800 -30.52 5.81 -27.49
N ALA A 801 -29.27 5.57 -27.89
CA ALA A 801 -28.71 6.22 -29.10
C ALA A 801 -29.48 5.89 -30.36
N MET A 802 -29.91 4.62 -30.53
CA MET A 802 -30.67 4.21 -31.74
C MET A 802 -32.09 4.73 -31.76
N VAL A 803 -32.74 4.88 -30.59
CA VAL A 803 -34.16 5.29 -30.51
C VAL A 803 -34.33 6.82 -30.48
N LEU A 804 -33.40 7.51 -29.81
CA LEU A 804 -33.50 8.95 -29.55
C LEU A 804 -33.78 9.81 -30.81
N PRO A 805 -33.09 9.61 -31.96
CA PRO A 805 -33.33 10.43 -33.15
C PRO A 805 -34.76 10.35 -33.72
N PHE A 806 -35.49 9.29 -33.41
CA PHE A 806 -36.86 9.07 -33.86
C PHE A 806 -37.92 9.58 -32.87
N THR A 807 -37.49 10.25 -31.81
CA THR A 807 -38.40 10.83 -30.80
C THR A 807 -38.50 12.34 -30.94
N SER A 808 -39.52 12.93 -30.30
CA SER A 808 -39.65 14.39 -30.23
C SER A 808 -38.46 15.07 -29.53
N ILE A 809 -37.81 14.37 -28.60
CA ILE A 809 -36.58 14.85 -27.93
C ILE A 809 -35.44 14.93 -28.94
N GLY A 810 -35.33 13.96 -29.86
CA GLY A 810 -34.32 13.96 -30.92
C GLY A 810 -34.41 15.21 -31.80
N GLY A 811 -35.62 15.74 -32.03
CA GLY A 811 -35.79 16.98 -32.75
C GLY A 811 -35.11 18.19 -32.08
N TRP A 812 -35.01 18.23 -30.77
CA TRP A 812 -34.30 19.30 -30.06
C TRP A 812 -32.79 19.31 -30.34
N PHE A 813 -32.24 18.12 -30.64
CA PHE A 813 -30.85 17.96 -31.07
C PHE A 813 -30.64 18.17 -32.57
N GLY A 814 -31.71 18.49 -33.32
CA GLY A 814 -31.67 18.68 -34.78
C GLY A 814 -31.55 17.38 -35.57
N PHE A 815 -32.01 16.24 -35.00
CA PHE A 815 -32.12 14.99 -35.72
C PHE A 815 -33.38 14.95 -36.61
N GLU A 816 -33.23 14.33 -37.78
CA GLU A 816 -34.30 13.97 -38.68
C GLU A 816 -34.26 12.47 -38.99
N ALA A 817 -35.40 11.82 -39.06
CA ALA A 817 -35.47 10.39 -39.30
C ALA A 817 -35.00 10.07 -40.73
N PRO A 818 -33.89 9.34 -40.90
CA PRO A 818 -33.37 8.99 -42.22
C PRO A 818 -34.23 7.87 -42.87
N PRO A 819 -34.22 7.80 -44.20
CA PRO A 819 -34.87 6.70 -44.93
C PRO A 819 -34.32 5.33 -44.53
N LEU A 820 -35.19 4.32 -44.57
CA LEU A 820 -34.78 2.94 -44.20
C LEU A 820 -33.59 2.40 -45.01
N ALA A 821 -33.47 2.79 -46.28
CA ALA A 821 -32.35 2.40 -47.14
C ALA A 821 -31.01 2.92 -46.60
N MET A 822 -30.96 4.13 -46.05
CA MET A 822 -29.75 4.68 -45.40
C MET A 822 -29.40 3.88 -44.14
N LEU A 823 -30.37 3.54 -43.30
CA LEU A 823 -30.20 2.74 -42.09
C LEU A 823 -29.64 1.34 -42.42
N VAL A 824 -30.21 0.69 -43.45
CA VAL A 824 -29.72 -0.63 -43.89
C VAL A 824 -28.28 -0.54 -44.43
N GLY A 825 -28.00 0.47 -45.26
CA GLY A 825 -26.66 0.69 -45.80
C GLY A 825 -25.63 0.93 -44.71
N THR A 826 -25.98 1.78 -43.76
CA THR A 826 -25.13 2.06 -42.59
C THR A 826 -24.97 0.83 -41.70
N GLY A 827 -25.99 0.03 -41.48
CA GLY A 827 -25.90 -1.24 -40.72
C GLY A 827 -24.94 -2.24 -41.35
N ILE A 828 -24.90 -2.31 -42.70
CA ILE A 828 -23.90 -3.14 -43.39
C ILE A 828 -22.49 -2.62 -43.14
N ILE A 829 -22.26 -1.30 -43.20
CA ILE A 829 -20.96 -0.69 -42.95
C ILE A 829 -20.49 -1.01 -41.53
N VAL A 830 -21.37 -0.88 -40.52
CA VAL A 830 -21.09 -1.22 -39.13
C VAL A 830 -20.62 -2.68 -38.98
N ILE A 831 -21.33 -3.61 -39.62
CA ILE A 831 -20.95 -5.04 -39.58
C ILE A 831 -19.55 -5.27 -40.18
N ILE A 832 -19.27 -4.66 -41.33
CA ILE A 832 -17.96 -4.79 -42.00
C ILE A 832 -16.87 -4.18 -41.11
N TYR A 833 -17.14 -3.03 -40.47
CA TYR A 833 -16.22 -2.43 -39.50
C TYR A 833 -15.89 -3.37 -38.34
N LEU A 834 -16.92 -3.96 -37.71
CA LEU A 834 -16.71 -4.87 -36.58
C LEU A 834 -15.90 -6.10 -36.97
N VAL A 835 -16.15 -6.68 -38.15
CA VAL A 835 -15.33 -7.78 -38.67
C VAL A 835 -13.89 -7.34 -38.92
N SER A 836 -13.69 -6.16 -39.51
CA SER A 836 -12.36 -5.59 -39.78
C SER A 836 -11.59 -5.30 -38.48
N ALA A 837 -12.28 -4.77 -37.46
CA ALA A 837 -11.73 -4.52 -36.15
C ALA A 837 -11.26 -5.81 -35.46
N GLU A 838 -12.05 -6.90 -35.54
CA GLU A 838 -11.64 -8.21 -35.00
C GLU A 838 -10.42 -8.78 -35.74
N LEU A 839 -10.36 -8.63 -37.06
CA LEU A 839 -9.25 -9.12 -37.88
C LEU A 839 -7.95 -8.33 -37.65
N LEU A 840 -8.02 -7.02 -37.41
CA LEU A 840 -6.86 -6.15 -37.21
C LEU A 840 -6.41 -6.11 -35.72
N LYS A 841 -7.29 -6.45 -34.78
CA LYS A 841 -7.00 -6.48 -33.36
C LYS A 841 -5.69 -7.21 -32.99
N PRO A 842 -5.37 -8.39 -33.52
CA PRO A 842 -4.11 -9.06 -33.21
C PRO A 842 -2.88 -8.22 -33.56
N LEU A 843 -2.91 -7.50 -34.69
CA LEU A 843 -1.80 -6.63 -35.13
C LEU A 843 -1.63 -5.43 -34.16
N ALA A 844 -2.73 -4.91 -33.63
CA ALA A 844 -2.70 -3.82 -32.68
C ALA A 844 -2.17 -4.26 -31.30
N ILE A 845 -2.43 -5.50 -30.88
CA ILE A 845 -2.09 -6.04 -29.55
C ILE A 845 -0.74 -6.77 -29.50
N THR A 846 -0.25 -7.38 -30.62
CA THR A 846 0.80 -8.44 -30.68
C THR A 846 2.18 -8.07 -30.15
N ARG A 847 2.45 -6.90 -29.62
CA ARG A 847 3.72 -6.53 -28.99
C ARG A 847 3.62 -5.98 -27.57
N LEU A 848 2.47 -6.13 -26.91
CA LEU A 848 2.29 -5.74 -25.50
C LEU A 848 2.81 -6.81 -24.51
N THR A 849 3.45 -7.86 -25.00
CA THR A 849 3.88 -9.04 -24.21
C THR A 849 5.38 -9.36 -24.36
N ARG A 850 6.24 -8.34 -24.42
CA ARG A 850 7.69 -8.58 -24.25
C ARG A 850 8.20 -8.02 -22.94
#